data_86342def427f4be5342db1f91aa1f82e
#
_entry.id   86342def427f4be5342db1f91aa1f82e
#
_cell.length_a   1.000
_cell.length_b   1.000
_cell.length_c   1.000
_cell.angle_alpha   90.00
_cell.angle_beta   90.00
_cell.angle_gamma   90.00
#
_symmetry.space_group_name_H-M   'P 1'
#
loop_
_entity.id
_entity.type
_entity.pdbx_description
1 polymer ?
#
loop_
_entity_poly.entity_id
_entity_poly.type
_entity_poly.pdbx_seq_one_letter_code
_entity_poly.pdbx_strand_id
1 'polypeptide(L)'
;MKRILFALTIALGLNASAGISADKAMAKFVYPGNKTVSVAAPEYLADSDVMVRMSDDGKRIISVSPSDGKELETLLDLGATRENKLDEIDGFTISMTGKQIMVWTNQEPIYRNSVKARYWVYDTHSRILRPLVDDANARQRAPIFSPDGRMVAFASADDNNIYIKKLDYNTLVAVTEDGARNKILNGVPDWTYEEEFGVLRSMVWAPDNLTLCFLKYNETQVPLYDFPLYEGICDTNEDYSLYPGSFRYKYPVAGMKNSKVSLHAYDIETRATKNITLPDSRIEYIPRIDYAFSPDRLIVTTLNRDQNRMELYSVNPRATTSRSLFVEENAKGWIEPISYEGLVFTPDFFVVSSGRSGFTQLYQYGYSGALERTLTNGNCDVTAYYGYSTAERAHYYQCASGTINRVICRIDAKGVVKELSPSTGTADAWFSPTMKWMMMRYSNVNTPPRYTFHTSAAAPKSLRTVEDNAEVASRYSDIPRREFVKIPASGTSPELNAYIVKPTPFDASKKYPVIMYQYSGPGSQEVRDRWTVDWENYYATQGYVIVCADGRGTGYRGSEFRESVYRNLGYLETIDQLSAARYAASLPYVDPSRIGMFGWSYGGYETLMSVAAKGNPYKAAVAVAPVTDWRYYDTVYAERYMLTPTQNEAGYRSSAPVNNIADMNSRLLIMHGTADDNVHFSNTVEYISRLLAAGKFCDMFIFPNQNHSIRDCDMRLMVYSRMLDYFNQNLR
;
A
#
# COMPACT_ATOMS: atom_id res chain seq x y z
N MET A 1 -2.54 -75.33 -40.00
CA MET A 1 -1.44 -74.34 -40.00
C MET A 1 -1.74 -73.27 -39.01
N LYS A 2 -1.14 -73.36 -37.79
CA LYS A 2 -1.30 -72.43 -36.71
C LYS A 2 -0.23 -71.34 -36.88
N ARG A 3 -0.65 -70.09 -37.02
CA ARG A 3 0.25 -68.92 -36.94
C ARG A 3 0.34 -68.47 -35.49
N ILE A 4 1.52 -68.57 -34.92
CA ILE A 4 1.87 -68.03 -33.61
C ILE A 4 2.19 -66.52 -33.82
N LEU A 5 1.40 -65.67 -33.21
CA LEU A 5 1.66 -64.23 -33.12
C LEU A 5 2.48 -63.96 -31.85
N PHE A 6 3.75 -63.58 -32.00
CA PHE A 6 4.55 -63.07 -30.93
C PHE A 6 4.13 -61.58 -30.68
N ALA A 7 3.48 -61.34 -29.58
CA ALA A 7 3.24 -59.97 -29.12
C ALA A 7 4.47 -59.47 -28.35
N LEU A 8 5.22 -58.59 -28.98
CA LEU A 8 6.30 -57.84 -28.32
C LEU A 8 5.66 -56.72 -27.49
N THR A 9 5.56 -56.94 -26.19
CA THR A 9 5.12 -55.87 -25.26
C THR A 9 6.32 -54.94 -25.02
N ILE A 10 6.38 -53.86 -25.78
CA ILE A 10 7.26 -52.72 -25.44
C ILE A 10 6.61 -52.02 -24.27
N ALA A 11 7.11 -52.23 -23.06
CA ALA A 11 6.80 -51.41 -21.93
C ALA A 11 7.49 -50.05 -22.13
N LEU A 12 6.81 -49.14 -22.81
CA LEU A 12 7.10 -47.73 -22.74
C LEU A 12 6.75 -47.28 -21.31
N GLY A 13 7.76 -47.18 -20.47
CA GLY A 13 7.67 -46.43 -19.22
C GLY A 13 7.35 -44.98 -19.52
N LEU A 14 6.07 -44.68 -19.66
CA LEU A 14 5.59 -43.31 -19.53
C LEU A 14 5.85 -42.90 -18.07
N ASN A 15 7.01 -42.30 -17.81
CA ASN A 15 7.14 -41.38 -16.72
C ASN A 15 6.19 -40.22 -17.04
N ALA A 16 4.91 -40.38 -16.70
CA ALA A 16 4.03 -39.26 -16.54
C ALA A 16 4.69 -38.40 -15.47
N SER A 17 5.32 -37.31 -15.88
CA SER A 17 5.66 -36.25 -14.94
C SER A 17 4.33 -35.85 -14.30
N ALA A 18 4.11 -36.27 -13.05
CA ALA A 18 2.97 -35.82 -12.29
C ALA A 18 2.98 -34.31 -12.34
N GLY A 19 1.93 -33.68 -12.85
CA GLY A 19 1.81 -32.23 -12.90
C GLY A 19 2.01 -31.68 -11.50
N ILE A 20 2.73 -30.57 -11.38
CA ILE A 20 2.96 -29.89 -10.11
C ILE A 20 1.59 -29.45 -9.59
N SER A 21 1.19 -29.97 -8.43
CA SER A 21 -0.01 -29.56 -7.74
C SER A 21 0.35 -28.55 -6.64
N ALA A 22 -0.62 -27.70 -6.28
CA ALA A 22 -0.47 -26.83 -5.13
C ALA A 22 -0.17 -27.62 -3.85
N ASP A 23 0.84 -27.23 -3.11
CA ASP A 23 1.19 -27.86 -1.84
C ASP A 23 0.22 -27.41 -0.74
N LYS A 24 -0.80 -28.22 -0.48
CA LYS A 24 -1.83 -27.95 0.51
C LYS A 24 -1.28 -27.76 1.94
N ALA A 25 -0.14 -28.35 2.26
CA ALA A 25 0.49 -28.16 3.57
C ALA A 25 1.05 -26.73 3.74
N MET A 26 1.38 -26.05 2.64
CA MET A 26 1.81 -24.66 2.61
C MET A 26 0.64 -23.68 2.87
N ALA A 27 -0.59 -24.06 2.55
CA ALA A 27 -1.77 -23.19 2.65
C ALA A 27 -1.92 -22.53 4.02
N LYS A 28 -1.64 -23.26 5.11
CA LYS A 28 -1.69 -22.74 6.48
C LYS A 28 -0.71 -21.59 6.73
N PHE A 29 0.36 -21.49 5.94
CA PHE A 29 1.38 -20.42 6.06
C PHE A 29 1.09 -19.26 5.13
N VAL A 30 0.50 -19.50 3.97
CA VAL A 30 0.32 -18.50 2.92
C VAL A 30 -0.97 -17.70 3.09
N TYR A 31 -2.07 -18.34 3.48
CA TYR A 31 -3.37 -17.66 3.56
C TYR A 31 -3.53 -16.78 4.80
N PRO A 32 -3.95 -15.50 4.64
CA PRO A 32 -4.08 -14.57 5.77
C PRO A 32 -4.99 -15.03 6.89
N GLY A 33 -6.12 -15.66 6.58
CA GLY A 33 -7.07 -16.17 7.56
C GLY A 33 -6.54 -17.25 8.50
N ASN A 34 -5.41 -17.87 8.14
CA ASN A 34 -4.74 -18.82 8.99
C ASN A 34 -3.64 -18.21 9.88
N LYS A 35 -3.23 -16.98 9.60
CA LYS A 35 -2.04 -16.36 10.20
C LYS A 35 -2.31 -15.58 11.46
N THR A 36 -3.36 -14.77 11.49
CA THR A 36 -3.76 -13.93 12.62
C THR A 36 -5.21 -13.47 12.46
N VAL A 37 -5.88 -13.23 13.58
CA VAL A 37 -7.12 -12.45 13.58
C VAL A 37 -6.72 -10.97 13.59
N SER A 38 -7.26 -10.22 12.62
CA SER A 38 -7.06 -8.78 12.53
C SER A 38 -8.28 -8.04 13.08
N VAL A 39 -8.05 -7.03 13.89
CA VAL A 39 -9.09 -6.11 14.37
C VAL A 39 -9.04 -4.85 13.52
N ALA A 40 -10.18 -4.44 12.99
CA ALA A 40 -10.30 -3.18 12.25
C ALA A 40 -9.96 -1.97 13.11
N ALA A 41 -9.48 -0.90 12.47
CA ALA A 41 -9.32 0.38 13.15
C ALA A 41 -10.68 0.81 13.78
N PRO A 42 -10.69 1.32 15.02
CA PRO A 42 -11.93 1.76 15.64
C PRO A 42 -12.48 2.99 14.91
N GLU A 43 -13.78 2.97 14.63
CA GLU A 43 -14.52 4.14 14.21
C GLU A 43 -15.17 4.81 15.42
N TYR A 44 -15.36 6.12 15.35
CA TYR A 44 -15.90 6.91 16.46
C TYR A 44 -17.04 7.80 15.95
N LEU A 45 -18.01 8.07 16.82
CA LEU A 45 -18.94 9.17 16.59
C LEU A 45 -18.14 10.47 16.60
N ALA A 46 -18.43 11.36 15.64
CA ALA A 46 -17.70 12.62 15.50
C ALA A 46 -17.68 13.40 16.82
N ASP A 47 -16.54 14.03 17.09
CA ASP A 47 -16.27 14.84 18.29
C ASP A 47 -16.53 14.11 19.63
N SER A 48 -16.61 12.79 19.60
CA SER A 48 -16.80 11.97 20.80
C SER A 48 -15.82 10.81 20.83
N ASP A 49 -15.61 10.26 22.03
CA ASP A 49 -14.80 9.06 22.20
C ASP A 49 -15.65 7.77 22.21
N VAL A 50 -16.91 7.84 21.77
CA VAL A 50 -17.80 6.68 21.67
C VAL A 50 -17.45 5.93 20.38
N MET A 51 -17.07 4.67 20.53
CA MET A 51 -16.77 3.82 19.37
C MET A 51 -18.04 3.35 18.67
N VAL A 52 -17.91 3.09 17.36
CA VAL A 52 -18.97 2.48 16.56
C VAL A 52 -18.42 1.24 15.86
N ARG A 53 -19.23 0.20 15.78
CA ARG A 53 -18.88 -1.01 15.02
C ARG A 53 -20.12 -1.74 14.54
N MET A 54 -19.92 -2.64 13.60
CA MET A 54 -20.91 -3.66 13.28
C MET A 54 -21.05 -4.64 14.45
N SER A 55 -22.27 -5.11 14.72
CA SER A 55 -22.50 -6.24 15.63
C SER A 55 -21.96 -7.55 15.04
N ASP A 56 -21.72 -8.54 15.89
CA ASP A 56 -21.06 -9.79 15.47
C ASP A 56 -21.91 -10.61 14.47
N ASP A 57 -23.24 -10.40 14.47
CA ASP A 57 -24.16 -11.01 13.51
C ASP A 57 -24.27 -10.25 12.17
N GLY A 58 -23.57 -9.10 12.05
CA GLY A 58 -23.59 -8.24 10.85
C GLY A 58 -24.90 -7.52 10.58
N LYS A 59 -25.85 -7.53 11.54
CA LYS A 59 -27.22 -6.99 11.34
C LYS A 59 -27.45 -5.61 11.94
N ARG A 60 -26.56 -5.17 12.85
CA ARG A 60 -26.71 -3.90 13.55
C ARG A 60 -25.42 -3.09 13.54
N ILE A 61 -25.56 -1.78 13.48
CA ILE A 61 -24.48 -0.85 13.80
C ILE A 61 -24.73 -0.37 15.22
N ILE A 62 -23.76 -0.56 16.09
CA ILE A 62 -23.86 -0.29 17.52
C ILE A 62 -22.80 0.68 17.99
N SER A 63 -23.12 1.52 18.96
CA SER A 63 -22.14 2.29 19.71
C SER A 63 -21.65 1.48 20.91
N VAL A 64 -20.36 1.58 21.21
CA VAL A 64 -19.73 0.85 22.29
C VAL A 64 -18.80 1.74 23.09
N SER A 65 -18.69 1.43 24.38
CA SER A 65 -17.73 2.10 25.28
C SER A 65 -16.30 1.63 24.99
N PRO A 66 -15.33 2.54 24.74
CA PRO A 66 -13.94 2.14 24.54
C PRO A 66 -13.32 1.44 25.73
N SER A 67 -13.71 1.84 26.95
CA SER A 67 -13.08 1.37 28.18
C SER A 67 -13.39 -0.09 28.55
N ASP A 68 -14.62 -0.55 28.32
CA ASP A 68 -15.07 -1.90 28.69
C ASP A 68 -15.70 -2.68 27.52
N GLY A 69 -15.89 -2.04 26.36
CA GLY A 69 -16.43 -2.66 25.15
C GLY A 69 -17.93 -2.95 25.19
N LYS A 70 -18.65 -2.44 26.22
CA LYS A 70 -20.09 -2.65 26.33
C LYS A 70 -20.87 -1.90 25.27
N GLU A 71 -21.88 -2.54 24.73
CA GLU A 71 -22.88 -1.91 23.87
C GLU A 71 -23.62 -0.83 24.67
N LEU A 72 -23.69 0.38 24.08
CA LEU A 72 -24.37 1.52 24.65
C LEU A 72 -25.73 1.72 23.98
N GLU A 73 -25.77 1.69 22.65
CA GLU A 73 -26.96 1.95 21.84
C GLU A 73 -26.87 1.23 20.49
N THR A 74 -28.01 0.81 19.96
CA THR A 74 -28.16 0.40 18.56
C THR A 74 -28.47 1.62 17.70
N LEU A 75 -27.53 1.98 16.82
CA LEU A 75 -27.64 3.13 15.91
C LEU A 75 -28.45 2.80 14.65
N LEU A 76 -28.25 1.60 14.11
CA LEU A 76 -28.99 1.04 12.98
C LEU A 76 -29.27 -0.45 13.23
N ASP A 77 -30.49 -0.88 12.97
CA ASP A 77 -30.90 -2.29 12.89
C ASP A 77 -31.50 -2.53 11.50
N LEU A 78 -30.84 -3.36 10.67
CA LEU A 78 -31.25 -3.65 9.30
C LEU A 78 -32.66 -4.25 9.25
N GLY A 79 -33.04 -5.04 10.26
CA GLY A 79 -34.38 -5.63 10.38
C GLY A 79 -35.46 -4.62 10.72
N ALA A 80 -35.14 -3.48 11.36
CA ALA A 80 -36.06 -2.47 11.85
C ALA A 80 -36.15 -1.21 10.97
N THR A 81 -35.48 -1.16 9.83
CA THR A 81 -35.52 -0.04 8.89
C THR A 81 -36.88 0.11 8.25
N ARG A 82 -37.26 1.35 7.88
CA ARG A 82 -38.49 1.70 7.17
C ARG A 82 -38.19 2.01 5.70
N GLU A 83 -39.18 1.85 4.85
CA GLU A 83 -39.18 1.98 3.39
C GLU A 83 -38.41 0.87 2.68
N ASN A 84 -37.12 0.73 2.94
CA ASN A 84 -36.28 -0.32 2.34
C ASN A 84 -35.69 -1.24 3.41
N LYS A 85 -35.41 -2.48 3.03
CA LYS A 85 -34.77 -3.51 3.84
C LYS A 85 -33.49 -3.98 3.16
N LEU A 86 -32.44 -4.21 3.93
CA LEU A 86 -31.21 -4.84 3.47
C LEU A 86 -30.94 -6.07 4.33
N ASP A 87 -30.54 -7.15 3.71
CA ASP A 87 -30.16 -8.38 4.41
C ASP A 87 -28.75 -8.31 4.96
N GLU A 88 -27.86 -7.58 4.27
CA GLU A 88 -26.45 -7.39 4.61
C GLU A 88 -25.93 -6.07 4.05
N ILE A 89 -24.78 -5.61 4.57
CA ILE A 89 -24.06 -4.43 4.10
C ILE A 89 -22.57 -4.73 4.03
N ASP A 90 -21.89 -4.13 3.06
CA ASP A 90 -20.42 -4.26 2.89
C ASP A 90 -19.65 -3.30 3.82
N GLY A 91 -20.31 -2.26 4.30
CA GLY A 91 -19.72 -1.29 5.22
C GLY A 91 -20.63 -0.10 5.51
N PHE A 92 -20.14 0.82 6.34
CA PHE A 92 -20.89 2.00 6.75
C PHE A 92 -19.97 3.19 7.04
N THR A 93 -20.57 4.39 7.08
CA THR A 93 -19.96 5.61 7.64
C THR A 93 -21.05 6.47 8.26
N ILE A 94 -20.69 7.28 9.25
CA ILE A 94 -21.64 8.10 10.01
C ILE A 94 -21.37 9.58 9.72
N SER A 95 -22.45 10.37 9.56
CA SER A 95 -22.35 11.82 9.45
C SER A 95 -21.74 12.44 10.72
N MET A 96 -21.08 13.57 10.60
CA MET A 96 -20.50 14.30 11.77
C MET A 96 -21.56 14.63 12.83
N THR A 97 -22.83 14.77 12.45
CA THR A 97 -23.93 15.02 13.37
C THR A 97 -24.45 13.77 14.09
N GLY A 98 -24.04 12.57 13.64
CA GLY A 98 -24.58 11.29 14.11
C GLY A 98 -26.01 10.99 13.67
N LYS A 99 -26.65 11.88 12.90
CA LYS A 99 -28.07 11.75 12.51
C LYS A 99 -28.29 10.88 11.28
N GLN A 100 -27.30 10.77 10.42
CA GLN A 100 -27.37 9.93 9.22
C GLN A 100 -26.27 8.90 9.25
N ILE A 101 -26.60 7.70 8.78
CA ILE A 101 -25.64 6.61 8.54
C ILE A 101 -25.72 6.25 7.07
N MET A 102 -24.61 6.29 6.38
CA MET A 102 -24.50 5.80 5.02
C MET A 102 -23.97 4.37 5.07
N VAL A 103 -24.67 3.47 4.38
CA VAL A 103 -24.28 2.07 4.23
C VAL A 103 -24.16 1.75 2.75
N TRP A 104 -23.41 0.70 2.39
CA TRP A 104 -23.30 0.28 1.00
C TRP A 104 -23.39 -1.22 0.84
N THR A 105 -23.78 -1.62 -0.37
CA THR A 105 -23.95 -3.00 -0.81
C THR A 105 -23.40 -3.18 -2.21
N ASN A 106 -23.13 -4.41 -2.61
CA ASN A 106 -22.64 -4.75 -3.95
C ASN A 106 -21.38 -3.98 -4.33
N GLN A 107 -20.39 -4.03 -3.42
CA GLN A 107 -19.10 -3.39 -3.63
C GLN A 107 -18.31 -4.14 -4.71
N GLU A 108 -17.84 -3.40 -5.71
CA GLU A 108 -17.01 -3.90 -6.80
C GLU A 108 -15.70 -3.13 -6.85
N PRO A 109 -14.53 -3.80 -6.97
CA PRO A 109 -13.25 -3.11 -7.11
C PRO A 109 -13.16 -2.40 -8.47
N ILE A 110 -12.42 -1.28 -8.50
CA ILE A 110 -12.05 -0.57 -9.73
C ILE A 110 -10.58 -0.78 -10.01
N TYR A 111 -9.73 -0.44 -9.04
CA TYR A 111 -8.30 -0.67 -9.00
C TYR A 111 -7.92 -1.32 -7.67
N ARG A 112 -6.67 -1.15 -7.22
CA ARG A 112 -6.17 -1.78 -5.99
C ARG A 112 -6.98 -1.41 -4.74
N ASN A 113 -7.39 -0.16 -4.62
CA ASN A 113 -8.01 0.39 -3.42
C ASN A 113 -9.39 1.02 -3.66
N SER A 114 -9.65 1.54 -4.86
CA SER A 114 -10.91 2.17 -5.19
C SER A 114 -11.99 1.16 -5.51
N VAL A 115 -13.21 1.53 -5.09
CA VAL A 115 -14.41 0.71 -5.28
C VAL A 115 -15.57 1.55 -5.79
N LYS A 116 -16.52 0.90 -6.43
CA LYS A 116 -17.86 1.39 -6.69
C LYS A 116 -18.87 0.51 -5.96
N ALA A 117 -19.95 1.10 -5.48
CA ALA A 117 -20.97 0.37 -4.74
C ALA A 117 -22.34 1.03 -4.90
N ARG A 118 -23.39 0.37 -4.43
CA ARG A 118 -24.69 0.97 -4.25
C ARG A 118 -24.80 1.50 -2.82
N TYR A 119 -24.99 2.81 -2.67
CA TYR A 119 -25.05 3.48 -1.38
C TYR A 119 -26.49 3.77 -0.95
N TRP A 120 -26.72 3.74 0.36
CA TRP A 120 -27.96 3.99 1.03
C TRP A 120 -27.74 4.95 2.18
N VAL A 121 -28.73 5.79 2.48
CA VAL A 121 -28.69 6.69 3.63
C VAL A 121 -29.82 6.34 4.57
N TYR A 122 -29.46 6.12 5.82
CA TYR A 122 -30.39 5.87 6.93
C TYR A 122 -30.45 7.10 7.83
N ASP A 123 -31.67 7.56 8.11
CA ASP A 123 -31.93 8.61 9.09
C ASP A 123 -32.25 7.99 10.45
N THR A 124 -31.45 8.28 11.46
CA THR A 124 -31.52 7.63 12.78
C THR A 124 -32.80 7.97 13.54
N HIS A 125 -33.41 9.14 13.29
CA HIS A 125 -34.62 9.57 13.96
C HIS A 125 -35.86 8.94 13.35
N SER A 126 -36.05 9.04 12.06
CA SER A 126 -37.22 8.50 11.35
C SER A 126 -37.10 6.99 11.06
N ARG A 127 -35.93 6.41 11.17
CA ARG A 127 -35.54 5.04 10.81
C ARG A 127 -35.79 4.71 9.34
N ILE A 128 -35.78 5.72 8.48
CA ILE A 128 -35.98 5.56 7.05
C ILE A 128 -34.63 5.27 6.39
N LEU A 129 -34.62 4.20 5.60
CA LEU A 129 -33.48 3.84 4.75
C LEU A 129 -33.83 4.10 3.28
N ARG A 130 -33.05 4.93 2.57
CA ARG A 130 -33.26 5.27 1.16
C ARG A 130 -32.00 5.07 0.35
N PRO A 131 -32.10 4.64 -0.93
CA PRO A 131 -30.95 4.64 -1.81
C PRO A 131 -30.46 6.07 -2.04
N LEU A 132 -29.14 6.23 -2.18
CA LEU A 132 -28.52 7.52 -2.50
C LEU A 132 -28.95 7.98 -3.91
N VAL A 133 -29.07 7.03 -4.84
CA VAL A 133 -29.61 7.21 -6.18
C VAL A 133 -30.71 6.18 -6.40
N ASP A 134 -31.86 6.61 -6.95
CA ASP A 134 -33.05 5.77 -7.10
C ASP A 134 -32.87 4.66 -8.15
N ASP A 135 -32.02 4.87 -9.18
CA ASP A 135 -31.69 3.83 -10.15
C ASP A 135 -30.94 2.66 -9.47
N ALA A 136 -31.52 1.49 -9.57
CA ALA A 136 -30.98 0.27 -8.95
C ALA A 136 -29.63 -0.18 -9.56
N ASN A 137 -29.36 0.18 -10.81
CA ASN A 137 -28.15 -0.18 -11.52
C ASN A 137 -27.02 0.83 -11.32
N ALA A 138 -27.34 2.08 -10.91
CA ALA A 138 -26.36 3.11 -10.69
C ALA A 138 -25.37 2.72 -9.57
N ARG A 139 -24.09 2.95 -9.82
CA ARG A 139 -23.03 2.78 -8.83
C ARG A 139 -22.37 4.12 -8.56
N GLN A 140 -22.01 4.34 -7.31
CA GLN A 140 -21.39 5.56 -6.84
C GLN A 140 -19.97 5.28 -6.36
N ARG A 141 -19.12 6.32 -6.37
CA ARG A 141 -17.73 6.31 -5.91
C ARG A 141 -17.51 7.42 -4.89
N ALA A 142 -16.73 7.12 -3.86
CA ALA A 142 -16.20 8.09 -2.91
C ALA A 142 -17.22 9.08 -2.30
N PRO A 143 -18.41 8.65 -1.85
CA PRO A 143 -19.40 9.55 -1.27
C PRO A 143 -18.89 10.19 0.02
N ILE A 144 -19.34 11.43 0.29
CA ILE A 144 -19.01 12.17 1.51
C ILE A 144 -20.20 13.05 1.96
N PHE A 145 -20.54 12.95 3.25
CA PHE A 145 -21.51 13.86 3.86
C PHE A 145 -20.98 15.29 3.91
N SER A 146 -21.88 16.27 3.76
CA SER A 146 -21.61 17.64 4.23
C SER A 146 -21.42 17.63 5.75
N PRO A 147 -20.69 18.61 6.33
CA PRO A 147 -20.48 18.69 7.79
C PRO A 147 -21.76 18.67 8.62
N ASP A 148 -22.84 19.29 8.13
CA ASP A 148 -24.17 19.29 8.79
C ASP A 148 -24.98 17.99 8.56
N GLY A 149 -24.47 17.06 7.71
CA GLY A 149 -25.11 15.79 7.39
C GLY A 149 -26.36 15.89 6.50
N ARG A 150 -26.67 17.06 5.92
CA ARG A 150 -27.89 17.27 5.12
C ARG A 150 -27.70 17.02 3.62
N MET A 151 -26.46 16.86 3.19
CA MET A 151 -26.10 16.60 1.79
C MET A 151 -25.06 15.47 1.71
N VAL A 152 -25.05 14.79 0.57
CA VAL A 152 -23.98 13.84 0.20
C VAL A 152 -23.48 14.20 -1.19
N ALA A 153 -22.17 14.48 -1.30
CA ALA A 153 -21.48 14.58 -2.58
C ALA A 153 -20.88 13.22 -2.94
N PHE A 154 -20.92 12.84 -4.21
CA PHE A 154 -20.33 11.60 -4.72
C PHE A 154 -20.00 11.71 -6.21
N ALA A 155 -19.12 10.87 -6.72
CA ALA A 155 -18.91 10.70 -8.15
C ALA A 155 -19.74 9.51 -8.66
N SER A 156 -20.38 9.67 -9.80
CA SER A 156 -21.05 8.57 -10.51
C SER A 156 -19.99 7.67 -11.16
N ALA A 157 -20.14 6.36 -11.02
CA ALA A 157 -19.26 5.41 -11.69
C ALA A 157 -19.54 5.29 -13.20
N ASP A 158 -20.70 5.73 -13.66
CA ASP A 158 -21.14 5.58 -15.03
C ASP A 158 -20.58 6.70 -15.95
N ASP A 159 -20.53 7.94 -15.42
CA ASP A 159 -20.15 9.12 -16.22
C ASP A 159 -19.01 9.95 -15.61
N ASN A 160 -18.47 9.58 -14.44
CA ASN A 160 -17.42 10.30 -13.71
C ASN A 160 -17.75 11.77 -13.41
N ASN A 161 -19.04 12.11 -13.27
CA ASN A 161 -19.49 13.41 -12.81
C ASN A 161 -19.78 13.43 -11.32
N ILE A 162 -19.60 14.60 -10.72
CA ILE A 162 -19.98 14.84 -9.31
C ILE A 162 -21.45 15.20 -9.23
N TYR A 163 -22.12 14.57 -8.29
CA TYR A 163 -23.50 14.87 -7.91
C TYR A 163 -23.60 15.18 -6.42
N ILE A 164 -24.59 15.99 -6.06
CA ILE A 164 -24.97 16.27 -4.68
C ILE A 164 -26.41 15.82 -4.46
N LYS A 165 -26.61 14.88 -3.54
CA LYS A 165 -27.93 14.51 -3.01
C LYS A 165 -28.27 15.41 -1.83
N LYS A 166 -29.34 16.20 -1.92
CA LYS A 166 -29.92 16.96 -0.80
C LYS A 166 -30.93 16.06 -0.09
N LEU A 167 -30.60 15.63 1.13
CA LEU A 167 -31.35 14.59 1.85
C LEU A 167 -32.74 15.06 2.29
N ASP A 168 -32.86 16.31 2.75
CA ASP A 168 -34.14 16.88 3.22
C ASP A 168 -35.22 16.91 2.12
N TYR A 169 -34.81 17.12 0.87
CA TYR A 169 -35.71 17.26 -0.26
C TYR A 169 -35.70 16.06 -1.22
N ASN A 170 -34.86 15.08 -0.92
CA ASN A 170 -34.58 13.91 -1.77
C ASN A 170 -34.23 14.30 -3.23
N THR A 171 -33.56 15.43 -3.43
CA THR A 171 -33.21 15.95 -4.78
C THR A 171 -31.76 15.68 -5.12
N LEU A 172 -31.48 15.39 -6.38
CA LEU A 172 -30.17 15.17 -6.95
C LEU A 172 -29.78 16.37 -7.84
N VAL A 173 -28.56 16.91 -7.66
CA VAL A 173 -28.06 18.04 -8.42
C VAL A 173 -26.71 17.66 -9.04
N ALA A 174 -26.54 17.83 -10.33
CA ALA A 174 -25.27 17.71 -11.01
C ALA A 174 -24.37 18.90 -10.67
N VAL A 175 -23.12 18.62 -10.30
CA VAL A 175 -22.07 19.62 -10.06
C VAL A 175 -21.20 19.77 -11.29
N THR A 176 -20.96 18.67 -12.01
CA THR A 176 -20.20 18.63 -13.27
C THR A 176 -20.97 17.84 -14.31
N GLU A 177 -20.69 18.10 -15.60
CA GLU A 177 -21.40 17.49 -16.74
C GLU A 177 -20.44 17.02 -17.85
N ASP A 178 -19.11 17.17 -17.63
CA ASP A 178 -18.09 16.87 -18.64
C ASP A 178 -17.32 15.58 -18.37
N GLY A 179 -17.74 14.83 -17.34
CA GLY A 179 -17.12 13.56 -16.97
C GLY A 179 -17.23 12.53 -18.11
N ALA A 180 -16.17 11.79 -18.33
CA ALA A 180 -16.13 10.71 -19.31
C ALA A 180 -14.96 9.77 -19.04
N ARG A 181 -15.20 8.46 -19.16
CA ARG A 181 -14.17 7.43 -18.97
C ARG A 181 -12.98 7.66 -19.91
N ASN A 182 -11.77 7.57 -19.38
CA ASN A 182 -10.51 7.77 -20.10
C ASN A 182 -10.35 9.19 -20.70
N LYS A 183 -11.07 10.17 -20.18
CA LYS A 183 -10.99 11.57 -20.59
C LYS A 183 -11.01 12.55 -19.42
N ILE A 184 -12.10 12.60 -18.68
CA ILE A 184 -12.30 13.54 -17.57
C ILE A 184 -12.84 12.79 -16.36
N LEU A 185 -12.15 12.91 -15.24
CA LEU A 185 -12.58 12.43 -13.94
C LEU A 185 -12.81 13.63 -13.01
N ASN A 186 -13.95 13.68 -12.35
CA ASN A 186 -14.32 14.76 -11.44
C ASN A 186 -14.43 14.22 -10.01
N GLY A 187 -13.66 14.77 -9.06
CA GLY A 187 -13.75 14.45 -7.63
C GLY A 187 -13.22 13.06 -7.23
N VAL A 188 -12.76 12.28 -8.19
CA VAL A 188 -12.11 10.98 -8.00
C VAL A 188 -10.81 10.94 -8.80
N PRO A 189 -9.75 10.29 -8.28
CA PRO A 189 -8.43 10.29 -8.91
C PRO A 189 -8.37 9.43 -10.17
N ASP A 190 -7.34 9.66 -10.99
CA ASP A 190 -6.88 8.73 -11.99
C ASP A 190 -6.08 7.58 -11.35
N TRP A 191 -5.65 6.60 -12.14
CA TRP A 191 -4.90 5.43 -11.70
C TRP A 191 -3.62 5.82 -10.93
N THR A 192 -2.87 6.79 -11.47
CA THR A 192 -1.57 7.20 -10.93
C THR A 192 -1.69 7.86 -9.55
N TYR A 193 -2.72 8.70 -9.36
CA TYR A 193 -2.99 9.32 -8.06
C TYR A 193 -3.50 8.32 -7.02
N GLU A 194 -4.27 7.34 -7.44
CA GLU A 194 -4.69 6.27 -6.55
C GLU A 194 -3.50 5.43 -6.10
N GLU A 195 -2.68 4.96 -7.02
CA GLU A 195 -1.60 4.03 -6.75
C GLU A 195 -0.44 4.71 -6.00
N GLU A 196 -0.02 5.91 -6.43
CA GLU A 196 1.23 6.52 -6.00
C GLU A 196 1.09 7.60 -4.92
N PHE A 197 -0.10 8.19 -4.78
CA PHE A 197 -0.41 9.17 -3.74
C PHE A 197 -1.46 8.69 -2.75
N GLY A 198 -1.99 7.47 -2.88
CA GLY A 198 -3.00 6.90 -1.99
C GLY A 198 -4.34 7.65 -2.00
N VAL A 199 -4.64 8.39 -3.04
CA VAL A 199 -5.85 9.22 -3.14
C VAL A 199 -7.03 8.36 -3.58
N LEU A 200 -8.12 8.36 -2.82
CA LEU A 200 -9.37 7.66 -3.18
C LEU A 200 -10.52 8.62 -3.46
N ARG A 201 -10.41 9.84 -2.97
CA ARG A 201 -11.38 10.92 -3.14
C ARG A 201 -10.68 12.26 -3.27
N SER A 202 -11.07 13.04 -4.25
CA SER A 202 -10.51 14.35 -4.54
C SER A 202 -11.57 15.45 -4.46
N MET A 203 -12.45 15.36 -3.45
CA MET A 203 -13.47 16.37 -3.13
C MET A 203 -13.61 16.52 -1.62
N VAL A 204 -13.86 17.75 -1.17
CA VAL A 204 -13.94 18.12 0.25
C VAL A 204 -14.94 19.24 0.46
N TRP A 205 -15.77 19.13 1.50
CA TRP A 205 -16.73 20.14 1.91
C TRP A 205 -16.08 21.25 2.73
N ALA A 206 -16.47 22.49 2.47
CA ALA A 206 -16.19 23.58 3.40
C ALA A 206 -16.92 23.37 4.74
N PRO A 207 -16.32 23.79 5.87
CA PRO A 207 -16.92 23.63 7.20
C PRO A 207 -18.31 24.27 7.37
N ASP A 208 -18.67 25.24 6.54
CA ASP A 208 -19.97 25.94 6.55
C ASP A 208 -21.02 25.33 5.60
N ASN A 209 -20.72 24.22 4.94
CA ASN A 209 -21.58 23.50 4.00
C ASN A 209 -21.92 24.25 2.69
N LEU A 210 -21.32 25.41 2.44
CA LEU A 210 -21.69 26.27 1.30
C LEU A 210 -20.79 26.09 0.07
N THR A 211 -19.68 25.39 0.22
CA THR A 211 -18.73 25.17 -0.89
C THR A 211 -18.27 23.72 -0.91
N LEU A 212 -18.29 23.11 -2.10
CA LEU A 212 -17.63 21.84 -2.37
C LEU A 212 -16.38 22.12 -3.24
N CYS A 213 -15.19 21.87 -2.71
CA CYS A 213 -13.97 21.92 -3.51
C CYS A 213 -13.62 20.54 -4.05
N PHE A 214 -13.13 20.48 -5.30
CA PHE A 214 -12.77 19.23 -5.93
C PHE A 214 -11.65 19.39 -6.95
N LEU A 215 -10.94 18.29 -7.21
CA LEU A 215 -9.99 18.19 -8.31
C LEU A 215 -10.67 17.57 -9.54
N LYS A 216 -10.31 18.10 -10.70
CA LYS A 216 -10.65 17.55 -12.01
C LYS A 216 -9.37 17.04 -12.66
N TYR A 217 -9.40 15.82 -13.16
CA TYR A 217 -8.31 15.16 -13.85
C TYR A 217 -8.66 15.06 -15.36
N ASN A 218 -7.90 15.78 -16.17
CA ASN A 218 -8.01 15.67 -17.63
C ASN A 218 -6.91 14.73 -18.13
N GLU A 219 -7.27 13.49 -18.41
CA GLU A 219 -6.39 12.42 -18.87
C GLU A 219 -6.43 12.21 -20.41
N THR A 220 -6.99 13.17 -21.17
CA THR A 220 -7.10 13.05 -22.64
C THR A 220 -5.75 12.89 -23.33
N GLN A 221 -4.67 13.46 -22.76
CA GLN A 221 -3.31 13.37 -23.30
C GLN A 221 -2.48 12.24 -22.69
N VAL A 222 -2.99 11.55 -21.67
CA VAL A 222 -2.32 10.39 -21.08
C VAL A 222 -2.43 9.21 -22.04
N PRO A 223 -1.34 8.47 -22.31
CA PRO A 223 -1.40 7.29 -23.15
C PRO A 223 -2.36 6.23 -22.58
N LEU A 224 -3.03 5.51 -23.50
CA LEU A 224 -3.89 4.38 -23.17
C LEU A 224 -3.05 3.10 -23.13
N TYR A 225 -3.19 2.33 -22.06
CA TYR A 225 -2.68 0.97 -22.00
C TYR A 225 -3.83 -0.03 -22.17
N ASP A 226 -3.55 -1.15 -22.86
CA ASP A 226 -4.55 -2.18 -23.19
C ASP A 226 -3.91 -3.56 -22.99
N PHE A 227 -4.58 -4.44 -22.25
CA PHE A 227 -4.17 -5.82 -22.13
C PHE A 227 -5.35 -6.78 -22.31
N PRO A 228 -5.10 -8.00 -22.82
CA PRO A 228 -6.14 -8.98 -23.07
C PRO A 228 -6.67 -9.56 -21.76
N LEU A 229 -7.98 -9.82 -21.73
CA LEU A 229 -8.65 -10.64 -20.71
C LEU A 229 -9.17 -11.92 -21.37
N TYR A 230 -8.97 -13.02 -20.72
CA TYR A 230 -9.38 -14.35 -21.18
C TYR A 230 -10.63 -14.81 -20.42
N GLU A 231 -11.24 -15.92 -20.82
CA GLU A 231 -12.38 -16.51 -20.11
C GLU A 231 -12.09 -16.68 -18.61
N GLY A 232 -10.86 -17.12 -18.27
CA GLY A 232 -10.43 -17.29 -16.87
C GLY A 232 -11.04 -18.53 -16.20
N ILE A 233 -10.65 -18.74 -14.95
CA ILE A 233 -11.15 -19.85 -14.12
C ILE A 233 -11.71 -19.36 -12.77
N CYS A 234 -11.49 -18.10 -12.43
CA CYS A 234 -11.95 -17.50 -11.19
C CYS A 234 -13.25 -16.75 -11.39
N ASP A 235 -13.17 -15.64 -12.09
CA ASP A 235 -14.32 -14.85 -12.54
C ASP A 235 -14.48 -15.14 -14.05
N THR A 236 -15.08 -16.30 -14.35
CA THR A 236 -15.23 -16.73 -15.74
C THR A 236 -16.11 -15.77 -16.51
N ASN A 237 -15.63 -15.32 -17.66
CA ASN A 237 -16.40 -14.53 -18.61
C ASN A 237 -16.57 -15.33 -19.92
N GLU A 238 -17.73 -15.93 -20.10
CA GLU A 238 -18.04 -16.79 -21.25
C GLU A 238 -17.92 -16.05 -22.59
N ASP A 239 -18.12 -14.72 -22.61
CA ASP A 239 -17.94 -13.88 -23.80
C ASP A 239 -16.49 -13.90 -24.30
N TYR A 240 -15.53 -14.25 -23.45
CA TYR A 240 -14.09 -14.32 -23.79
C TYR A 240 -13.60 -15.75 -24.11
N SER A 241 -14.50 -16.72 -24.23
CA SER A 241 -14.15 -18.13 -24.47
C SER A 241 -13.47 -18.37 -25.81
N LEU A 242 -13.88 -17.66 -26.86
CA LEU A 242 -13.32 -17.80 -28.22
C LEU A 242 -12.38 -16.66 -28.59
N TYR A 243 -12.69 -15.45 -28.17
CA TYR A 243 -11.88 -14.26 -28.44
C TYR A 243 -11.64 -13.52 -27.14
N PRO A 244 -10.40 -13.15 -26.82
CA PRO A 244 -10.12 -12.40 -25.60
C PRO A 244 -10.82 -11.04 -25.62
N GLY A 245 -11.31 -10.64 -24.45
CA GLY A 245 -11.70 -9.27 -24.19
C GLY A 245 -10.49 -8.36 -23.99
N SER A 246 -10.71 -7.11 -23.64
CA SER A 246 -9.63 -6.18 -23.30
C SER A 246 -9.98 -5.29 -22.11
N PHE A 247 -8.96 -4.96 -21.32
CA PHE A 247 -9.05 -3.93 -20.28
C PHE A 247 -8.22 -2.72 -20.71
N ARG A 248 -8.88 -1.55 -20.75
CA ARG A 248 -8.27 -0.29 -21.22
C ARG A 248 -8.35 0.78 -20.16
N TYR A 249 -7.20 1.37 -19.84
CA TYR A 249 -7.11 2.48 -18.90
C TYR A 249 -5.93 3.40 -19.22
N LYS A 250 -5.91 4.56 -18.60
CA LYS A 250 -4.85 5.54 -18.78
C LYS A 250 -3.68 5.21 -17.85
N TYR A 251 -2.48 5.07 -18.45
CA TYR A 251 -1.26 4.78 -17.71
C TYR A 251 -0.08 5.53 -18.31
N PRO A 252 0.41 6.59 -17.65
CA PRO A 252 1.55 7.35 -18.15
C PRO A 252 2.85 6.68 -17.76
N VAL A 253 3.59 6.10 -18.70
CA VAL A 253 4.95 5.60 -18.43
C VAL A 253 5.94 6.77 -18.34
N ALA A 254 7.10 6.55 -17.68
CA ALA A 254 8.12 7.57 -17.45
C ALA A 254 8.44 8.39 -18.72
N GLY A 255 8.43 9.71 -18.62
CA GLY A 255 8.62 10.66 -19.72
C GLY A 255 7.35 11.05 -20.46
N MET A 256 6.24 10.35 -20.27
CA MET A 256 4.96 10.68 -20.92
C MET A 256 4.20 11.78 -20.14
N LYS A 257 3.09 12.23 -20.72
CA LYS A 257 2.25 13.24 -20.09
C LYS A 257 1.38 12.64 -19.02
N ASN A 258 1.30 13.31 -17.87
CA ASN A 258 0.34 13.04 -16.80
C ASN A 258 -1.02 13.67 -17.10
N SER A 259 -2.02 13.32 -16.28
CA SER A 259 -3.28 14.04 -16.25
C SER A 259 -3.05 15.52 -15.89
N LYS A 260 -3.71 16.40 -16.63
CA LYS A 260 -3.74 17.82 -16.24
C LYS A 260 -4.76 18.00 -15.13
N VAL A 261 -4.27 18.25 -13.91
CA VAL A 261 -5.12 18.43 -12.72
C VAL A 261 -5.45 19.90 -12.51
N SER A 262 -6.71 20.18 -12.15
CA SER A 262 -7.18 21.54 -11.83
C SER A 262 -8.08 21.54 -10.61
N LEU A 263 -8.02 22.62 -9.83
CA LEU A 263 -8.80 22.84 -8.62
C LEU A 263 -10.04 23.66 -8.91
N HIS A 264 -11.18 23.22 -8.41
CA HIS A 264 -12.49 23.85 -8.60
C HIS A 264 -13.21 24.02 -7.27
N ALA A 265 -14.06 25.05 -7.19
CA ALA A 265 -14.96 25.30 -6.07
C ALA A 265 -16.38 25.49 -6.60
N TYR A 266 -17.30 24.63 -6.15
CA TYR A 266 -18.73 24.72 -6.45
C TYR A 266 -19.46 25.38 -5.29
N ASP A 267 -20.18 26.45 -5.58
CA ASP A 267 -21.03 27.16 -4.64
C ASP A 267 -22.44 26.55 -4.61
N ILE A 268 -22.90 26.14 -3.42
CA ILE A 268 -24.16 25.41 -3.23
C ILE A 268 -25.40 26.27 -3.48
N GLU A 269 -25.31 27.57 -3.18
CA GLU A 269 -26.43 28.49 -3.31
C GLU A 269 -26.62 28.95 -4.75
N THR A 270 -25.53 29.42 -5.36
CA THR A 270 -25.54 29.94 -6.74
C THR A 270 -25.44 28.86 -7.80
N ARG A 271 -25.03 27.66 -7.44
CA ARG A 271 -24.76 26.51 -8.33
C ARG A 271 -23.66 26.83 -9.38
N ALA A 272 -22.77 27.73 -9.07
CA ALA A 272 -21.69 28.14 -9.95
C ALA A 272 -20.38 27.46 -9.56
N THR A 273 -19.63 27.00 -10.55
CA THR A 273 -18.28 26.45 -10.37
C THR A 273 -17.25 27.50 -10.75
N LYS A 274 -16.29 27.75 -9.86
CA LYS A 274 -15.12 28.60 -10.11
C LYS A 274 -13.88 27.75 -10.28
N ASN A 275 -13.04 28.05 -11.25
CA ASN A 275 -11.69 27.50 -11.36
C ASN A 275 -10.74 28.29 -10.47
N ILE A 276 -9.89 27.61 -9.71
CA ILE A 276 -8.88 28.23 -8.83
C ILE A 276 -7.51 27.95 -9.42
N THR A 277 -6.84 29.03 -9.84
CA THR A 277 -5.49 28.94 -10.41
C THR A 277 -4.45 29.18 -9.32
N LEU A 278 -3.51 28.25 -9.15
CA LEU A 278 -2.36 28.40 -8.29
C LEU A 278 -1.25 29.17 -9.02
N PRO A 279 -0.43 29.96 -8.31
CA PRO A 279 0.49 30.92 -8.96
C PRO A 279 1.76 30.28 -9.55
N ASP A 280 2.17 29.08 -9.12
CA ASP A 280 3.41 28.44 -9.56
C ASP A 280 3.18 27.55 -10.78
N SER A 281 3.82 27.87 -11.90
CA SER A 281 3.75 27.08 -13.14
C SER A 281 4.53 25.75 -13.09
N ARG A 282 5.32 25.52 -12.03
CA ARG A 282 6.07 24.26 -11.82
C ARG A 282 5.21 23.16 -11.21
N ILE A 283 3.99 23.45 -10.77
CA ILE A 283 3.07 22.48 -10.19
C ILE A 283 2.69 21.45 -11.26
N GLU A 284 3.01 20.20 -11.00
CA GLU A 284 2.58 19.04 -11.79
C GLU A 284 1.49 18.26 -11.07
N TYR A 285 1.63 18.05 -9.75
CA TYR A 285 0.72 17.24 -8.96
C TYR A 285 0.06 18.02 -7.83
N ILE A 286 -1.19 17.66 -7.54
CA ILE A 286 -1.96 18.12 -6.37
C ILE A 286 -2.41 16.86 -5.60
N PRO A 287 -1.53 16.23 -4.81
CA PRO A 287 -1.85 14.98 -4.13
C PRO A 287 -2.90 15.12 -3.03
N ARG A 288 -3.14 16.33 -2.51
CA ARG A 288 -4.05 16.50 -1.37
C ARG A 288 -4.70 17.88 -1.33
N ILE A 289 -5.99 17.91 -0.93
CA ILE A 289 -6.74 19.11 -0.59
C ILE A 289 -7.49 18.89 0.73
N ASP A 290 -7.37 19.83 1.68
CA ASP A 290 -8.00 19.73 3.00
C ASP A 290 -8.49 21.09 3.48
N TYR A 291 -9.64 21.14 4.15
CA TYR A 291 -10.03 22.35 4.89
C TYR A 291 -9.39 22.36 6.28
N ALA A 292 -8.77 23.48 6.61
CA ALA A 292 -8.15 23.71 7.92
C ALA A 292 -9.04 24.58 8.82
N PHE A 293 -10.14 24.00 9.30
CA PHE A 293 -11.07 24.57 10.30
C PHE A 293 -11.70 25.93 9.96
N SER A 294 -11.56 26.42 8.72
CA SER A 294 -12.15 27.67 8.27
C SER A 294 -12.65 27.52 6.83
N PRO A 295 -13.84 28.06 6.48
CA PRO A 295 -14.34 28.01 5.10
C PRO A 295 -13.48 28.80 4.10
N ASP A 296 -12.67 29.73 4.60
CA ASP A 296 -11.75 30.55 3.80
C ASP A 296 -10.33 29.98 3.76
N ARG A 297 -10.12 28.77 4.29
CA ARG A 297 -8.80 28.14 4.37
C ARG A 297 -8.82 26.72 3.86
N LEU A 298 -8.77 26.57 2.55
CA LEU A 298 -8.45 25.30 1.90
C LEU A 298 -6.93 25.18 1.78
N ILE A 299 -6.35 24.14 2.31
CA ILE A 299 -4.93 23.80 2.12
C ILE A 299 -4.81 22.92 0.90
N VAL A 300 -3.98 23.34 -0.05
CA VAL A 300 -3.68 22.62 -1.28
C VAL A 300 -2.22 22.23 -1.25
N THR A 301 -1.97 20.94 -1.22
CA THR A 301 -0.62 20.37 -1.28
C THR A 301 -0.23 20.14 -2.72
N THR A 302 0.94 20.63 -3.12
CA THR A 302 1.41 20.53 -4.51
C THR A 302 2.83 19.95 -4.57
N LEU A 303 3.14 19.27 -5.68
CA LEU A 303 4.48 18.82 -6.01
C LEU A 303 4.85 19.26 -7.43
N ASN A 304 6.14 19.52 -7.65
CA ASN A 304 6.68 19.61 -9.01
C ASN A 304 6.85 18.21 -9.61
N ARG A 305 7.12 18.12 -10.92
CA ARG A 305 7.25 16.83 -11.61
C ARG A 305 8.39 15.97 -11.07
N ASP A 306 9.53 16.57 -10.73
CA ASP A 306 10.67 15.88 -10.13
C ASP A 306 10.42 15.42 -8.68
N GLN A 307 9.27 15.81 -8.09
CA GLN A 307 8.84 15.50 -6.72
C GLN A 307 9.89 15.83 -5.65
N ASN A 308 10.73 16.79 -5.92
CA ASN A 308 11.76 17.30 -5.01
C ASN A 308 11.42 18.66 -4.40
N ARG A 309 10.23 19.19 -4.73
CA ARG A 309 9.68 20.42 -4.17
C ARG A 309 8.19 20.24 -3.85
N MET A 310 7.86 20.38 -2.59
CA MET A 310 6.49 20.45 -2.07
C MET A 310 6.15 21.86 -1.66
N GLU A 311 4.94 22.32 -2.00
CA GLU A 311 4.44 23.60 -1.53
C GLU A 311 2.99 23.46 -1.06
N LEU A 312 2.70 24.02 0.11
CA LEU A 312 1.36 24.15 0.65
C LEU A 312 0.84 25.54 0.35
N TYR A 313 -0.33 25.63 -0.26
CA TYR A 313 -1.06 26.87 -0.48
C TYR A 313 -2.25 26.96 0.47
N SER A 314 -2.41 28.12 1.12
CA SER A 314 -3.66 28.51 1.76
C SER A 314 -4.51 29.22 0.73
N VAL A 315 -5.64 28.63 0.37
CA VAL A 315 -6.56 29.10 -0.66
C VAL A 315 -7.86 29.57 -0.02
N ASN A 316 -8.36 30.75 -0.43
CA ASN A 316 -9.75 31.13 -0.20
C ASN A 316 -10.58 30.76 -1.44
N PRO A 317 -11.40 29.70 -1.39
CA PRO A 317 -12.09 29.22 -2.58
C PRO A 317 -13.16 30.17 -3.13
N ARG A 318 -13.76 30.97 -2.24
CA ARG A 318 -14.80 31.96 -2.63
C ARG A 318 -14.22 33.16 -3.34
N ALA A 319 -13.10 33.68 -2.79
CA ALA A 319 -12.38 34.80 -3.38
C ALA A 319 -11.45 34.38 -4.52
N THR A 320 -11.22 33.09 -4.73
CA THR A 320 -10.25 32.50 -5.68
C THR A 320 -8.82 33.04 -5.50
N THR A 321 -8.45 33.37 -4.27
CA THR A 321 -7.11 33.87 -3.92
C THR A 321 -6.30 32.78 -3.22
N SER A 322 -4.99 32.79 -3.43
CA SER A 322 -4.08 31.85 -2.79
C SER A 322 -2.81 32.56 -2.31
N ARG A 323 -2.20 32.00 -1.28
CA ARG A 323 -0.87 32.41 -0.81
C ARG A 323 -0.06 31.17 -0.45
N SER A 324 1.23 31.21 -0.71
CA SER A 324 2.17 30.20 -0.23
C SER A 324 2.18 30.20 1.30
N LEU A 325 2.06 29.01 1.88
CA LEU A 325 2.04 28.80 3.32
C LEU A 325 3.34 28.14 3.80
N PHE A 326 3.86 27.20 3.02
CA PHE A 326 5.03 26.42 3.39
C PHE A 326 5.67 25.86 2.13
N VAL A 327 7.00 25.81 2.12
CA VAL A 327 7.80 25.20 1.03
C VAL A 327 8.83 24.27 1.62
N GLU A 328 8.94 23.08 1.02
CA GLU A 328 10.02 22.14 1.26
C GLU A 328 10.70 21.77 -0.04
N GLU A 329 12.03 21.75 -0.04
CA GLU A 329 12.84 21.35 -1.19
C GLU A 329 13.92 20.37 -0.76
N ASN A 330 14.14 19.34 -1.59
CA ASN A 330 15.19 18.36 -1.42
C ASN A 330 16.02 18.25 -2.72
N ALA A 331 17.12 18.98 -2.80
CA ALA A 331 17.97 18.98 -3.98
C ALA A 331 18.77 17.67 -4.17
N LYS A 332 18.82 16.80 -3.17
CA LYS A 332 19.62 15.56 -3.19
C LYS A 332 18.80 14.30 -3.40
N GLY A 333 17.48 14.41 -3.32
CA GLY A 333 16.57 13.29 -3.38
C GLY A 333 15.17 13.76 -3.77
N TRP A 334 14.18 13.24 -3.09
CA TRP A 334 12.75 13.51 -3.31
C TRP A 334 12.06 13.90 -2.00
N ILE A 335 10.85 14.43 -2.11
CA ILE A 335 9.97 14.63 -0.96
C ILE A 335 9.32 13.29 -0.61
N GLU A 336 9.53 12.82 0.61
CA GLU A 336 8.95 11.57 1.09
C GLU A 336 7.42 11.65 1.17
N PRO A 337 6.70 10.58 0.81
CA PRO A 337 5.23 10.54 0.90
C PRO A 337 4.68 10.95 2.26
N ILE A 338 5.32 10.56 3.36
CA ILE A 338 4.90 10.95 4.71
C ILE A 338 4.83 12.47 4.91
N SER A 339 5.55 13.27 4.11
CA SER A 339 5.54 14.73 4.23
C SER A 339 4.22 15.34 3.75
N TYR A 340 3.54 14.73 2.79
CA TYR A 340 2.23 15.19 2.30
C TYR A 340 1.07 14.31 2.76
N GLU A 341 1.27 13.01 2.95
CA GLU A 341 0.25 12.09 3.49
C GLU A 341 0.03 12.30 4.99
N GLY A 342 1.11 12.54 5.74
CA GLY A 342 1.12 12.68 7.19
C GLY A 342 0.81 14.09 7.72
N LEU A 343 0.32 15.01 6.87
CA LEU A 343 -0.09 16.36 7.30
C LEU A 343 -1.29 16.29 8.25
N VAL A 344 -1.19 16.94 9.39
CA VAL A 344 -2.30 17.06 10.35
C VAL A 344 -2.54 18.51 10.69
N PHE A 345 -3.79 18.92 10.56
CA PHE A 345 -4.26 20.29 10.83
C PHE A 345 -4.98 20.32 12.17
N THR A 346 -4.78 21.40 12.91
CA THR A 346 -5.55 21.78 14.10
C THR A 346 -6.15 23.18 13.88
N PRO A 347 -7.01 23.70 14.75
CA PRO A 347 -7.50 25.09 14.60
C PRO A 347 -6.38 26.14 14.56
N ASP A 348 -5.28 25.94 15.29
CA ASP A 348 -4.25 26.95 15.52
C ASP A 348 -2.97 26.71 14.70
N PHE A 349 -2.62 25.47 14.39
CA PHE A 349 -1.37 25.11 13.74
C PHE A 349 -1.52 23.84 12.87
N PHE A 350 -0.49 23.56 12.09
CA PHE A 350 -0.36 22.28 11.40
C PHE A 350 1.01 21.64 11.64
N VAL A 351 1.10 20.32 11.47
CA VAL A 351 2.33 19.55 11.66
C VAL A 351 2.74 18.89 10.35
N VAL A 352 4.02 19.06 10.01
CA VAL A 352 4.67 18.48 8.83
C VAL A 352 5.72 17.49 9.27
N SER A 353 5.75 16.31 8.63
CA SER A 353 6.86 15.36 8.72
C SER A 353 7.90 15.71 7.64
N SER A 354 9.17 15.83 8.00
CA SER A 354 10.22 16.23 7.05
C SER A 354 11.57 15.59 7.34
N GLY A 355 12.26 15.13 6.29
CA GLY A 355 13.60 14.57 6.33
C GLY A 355 14.75 15.60 6.32
N ARG A 356 14.46 16.91 6.35
CA ARG A 356 15.42 18.02 6.16
C ARG A 356 16.61 18.00 7.13
N SER A 357 16.47 17.39 8.30
CA SER A 357 17.52 17.26 9.30
C SER A 357 18.37 15.98 9.18
N GLY A 358 18.17 15.19 8.13
CA GLY A 358 18.82 13.90 7.92
C GLY A 358 18.03 12.68 8.38
N PHE A 359 17.02 12.89 9.25
CA PHE A 359 16.02 11.91 9.66
C PHE A 359 14.63 12.54 9.58
N THR A 360 13.60 11.74 9.34
CA THR A 360 12.23 12.24 9.33
C THR A 360 11.83 12.71 10.72
N GLN A 361 11.55 14.00 10.88
CA GLN A 361 11.19 14.66 12.12
C GLN A 361 9.87 15.45 11.96
N LEU A 362 9.26 15.84 13.09
CA LEU A 362 8.01 16.60 13.15
C LEU A 362 8.27 18.08 13.39
N TYR A 363 7.62 18.92 12.60
CA TYR A 363 7.71 20.38 12.66
C TYR A 363 6.31 20.99 12.74
N GLN A 364 6.09 21.85 13.74
CA GLN A 364 4.84 22.58 13.92
C GLN A 364 4.95 23.96 13.28
N TYR A 365 3.96 24.31 12.47
CA TYR A 365 3.84 25.60 11.79
C TYR A 365 2.51 26.26 12.10
N GLY A 366 2.55 27.57 12.33
CA GLY A 366 1.34 28.39 12.36
C GLY A 366 0.80 28.67 10.95
N TYR A 367 -0.46 29.06 10.86
CA TYR A 367 -1.07 29.41 9.57
C TYR A 367 -0.55 30.73 8.96
N SER A 368 0.38 31.42 9.61
CA SER A 368 1.20 32.45 8.98
C SER A 368 2.28 31.92 8.06
N GLY A 369 2.61 30.63 8.17
CA GLY A 369 3.74 29.97 7.54
C GLY A 369 5.02 29.97 8.39
N ALA A 370 4.97 30.52 9.60
CA ALA A 370 6.11 30.54 10.50
C ALA A 370 6.31 29.19 11.19
N LEU A 371 7.55 28.70 11.24
CA LEU A 371 7.93 27.56 12.08
C LEU A 371 7.81 28.00 13.55
N GLU A 372 6.91 27.36 14.30
CA GLU A 372 6.70 27.64 15.71
C GLU A 372 7.55 26.74 16.60
N ARG A 373 7.69 25.45 16.19
CA ARG A 373 8.41 24.48 17.01
C ARG A 373 8.93 23.31 16.18
N THR A 374 10.18 22.89 16.46
CA THR A 374 10.67 21.56 16.10
C THR A 374 10.21 20.60 17.19
N LEU A 375 9.30 19.70 16.88
CA LEU A 375 8.70 18.80 17.86
C LEU A 375 9.62 17.64 18.24
N THR A 376 10.25 17.03 17.23
CA THR A 376 11.18 15.90 17.43
C THR A 376 12.53 16.19 16.83
N ASN A 377 13.57 15.54 17.33
CA ASN A 377 14.94 15.60 16.82
C ASN A 377 15.67 14.29 17.16
N GLY A 378 16.82 14.06 16.53
CA GLY A 378 17.66 12.88 16.78
C GLY A 378 17.79 11.97 15.59
N ASN A 379 18.35 10.77 15.81
CA ASN A 379 18.73 9.80 14.78
C ASN A 379 17.70 8.67 14.65
N CYS A 380 16.40 9.01 14.72
CA CYS A 380 15.30 8.08 14.59
C CYS A 380 14.24 8.68 13.67
N ASP A 381 13.89 7.98 12.61
CA ASP A 381 12.83 8.42 11.70
C ASP A 381 11.47 8.31 12.38
N VAL A 382 10.70 9.39 12.36
CA VAL A 382 9.25 9.34 12.65
C VAL A 382 8.57 8.62 11.50
N THR A 383 7.71 7.66 11.84
CA THR A 383 7.03 6.78 10.89
C THR A 383 5.53 7.05 10.78
N ALA A 384 4.96 7.75 11.76
CA ALA A 384 3.59 8.24 11.76
C ALA A 384 3.42 9.39 12.76
N TYR A 385 2.59 10.35 12.44
CA TYR A 385 2.10 11.34 13.38
C TYR A 385 0.61 11.11 13.63
N TYR A 386 0.23 10.88 14.90
CA TYR A 386 -1.14 10.51 15.25
C TYR A 386 -2.04 11.69 15.60
N GLY A 387 -1.46 12.83 16.01
CA GLY A 387 -2.21 14.01 16.36
C GLY A 387 -1.78 14.69 17.66
N TYR A 388 -2.61 15.65 18.09
CA TYR A 388 -2.38 16.50 19.26
C TYR A 388 -3.56 16.45 20.24
N SER A 389 -3.28 16.18 21.52
CA SER A 389 -4.26 16.30 22.60
C SER A 389 -4.22 17.70 23.22
N THR A 390 -5.32 18.43 23.07
CA THR A 390 -5.49 19.75 23.73
C THR A 390 -5.55 19.61 25.25
N ALA A 391 -6.18 18.55 25.76
CA ALA A 391 -6.31 18.29 27.18
C ALA A 391 -4.96 17.98 27.83
N GLU A 392 -4.14 17.12 27.21
CA GLU A 392 -2.81 16.72 27.68
C GLU A 392 -1.70 17.68 27.22
N ARG A 393 -1.99 18.59 26.28
CA ARG A 393 -1.03 19.49 25.61
C ARG A 393 0.19 18.73 25.09
N ALA A 394 -0.08 17.62 24.37
CA ALA A 394 0.93 16.68 23.93
C ALA A 394 0.66 16.18 22.51
N HIS A 395 1.75 15.91 21.77
CA HIS A 395 1.73 15.28 20.46
C HIS A 395 2.01 13.79 20.58
N TYR A 396 1.42 12.99 19.70
CA TYR A 396 1.58 11.54 19.66
C TYR A 396 2.11 11.12 18.31
N TYR A 397 3.11 10.26 18.29
CA TYR A 397 3.77 9.81 17.08
C TYR A 397 4.35 8.41 17.22
N GLN A 398 4.75 7.80 16.12
CA GLN A 398 5.51 6.55 16.08
C GLN A 398 6.90 6.84 15.53
N CYS A 399 7.91 6.15 16.04
CA CYS A 399 9.28 6.21 15.52
C CYS A 399 9.91 4.83 15.33
N ALA A 400 10.91 4.77 14.41
CA ALA A 400 11.65 3.56 14.06
C ALA A 400 12.83 3.32 15.01
N SER A 401 12.57 2.95 16.27
CA SER A 401 13.60 2.72 17.27
C SER A 401 14.54 1.57 16.87
N GLY A 402 15.86 1.82 16.90
CA GLY A 402 16.86 0.85 16.46
C GLY A 402 16.64 0.36 15.02
N THR A 403 15.95 1.11 14.22
CA THR A 403 15.53 0.87 12.81
C THR A 403 14.48 -0.23 12.63
N ILE A 404 14.59 -1.38 13.29
CA ILE A 404 13.71 -2.54 13.08
C ILE A 404 12.45 -2.54 13.95
N ASN A 405 12.37 -1.69 14.97
CA ASN A 405 11.23 -1.58 15.88
C ASN A 405 10.33 -0.40 15.52
N ARG A 406 9.10 -0.42 16.03
CA ARG A 406 8.15 0.71 15.98
C ARG A 406 7.64 0.98 17.37
N VAL A 407 7.89 2.19 17.88
CA VAL A 407 7.56 2.61 19.24
C VAL A 407 6.62 3.80 19.18
N ILE A 408 5.53 3.71 19.95
CA ILE A 408 4.59 4.82 20.12
C ILE A 408 5.15 5.77 21.16
N CYS A 409 5.26 7.03 20.82
CA CYS A 409 5.81 8.08 21.65
C CYS A 409 4.80 9.21 21.88
N ARG A 410 4.94 9.88 23.01
CA ARG A 410 4.26 11.12 23.38
C ARG A 410 5.31 12.18 23.69
N ILE A 411 5.12 13.40 23.18
CA ILE A 411 5.95 14.54 23.56
C ILE A 411 5.05 15.66 24.09
N ASP A 412 5.36 16.18 25.27
CA ASP A 412 4.57 17.23 25.91
C ASP A 412 5.01 18.65 25.52
N ALA A 413 4.30 19.65 26.05
CA ALA A 413 4.58 21.05 25.78
C ALA A 413 6.00 21.49 26.23
N LYS A 414 6.61 20.78 27.20
CA LYS A 414 7.97 21.05 27.68
C LYS A 414 9.05 20.33 26.87
N GLY A 415 8.67 19.48 25.90
CA GLY A 415 9.58 18.68 25.10
C GLY A 415 9.99 17.36 25.75
N VAL A 416 9.30 16.93 26.81
CA VAL A 416 9.58 15.65 27.47
C VAL A 416 8.95 14.53 26.66
N VAL A 417 9.79 13.61 26.17
CA VAL A 417 9.36 12.40 25.42
C VAL A 417 9.11 11.25 26.40
N LYS A 418 8.01 10.54 26.16
CA LYS A 418 7.66 9.28 26.84
C LYS A 418 7.28 8.23 25.81
N GLU A 419 7.86 7.03 25.93
CA GLU A 419 7.41 5.84 25.22
C GLU A 419 6.12 5.33 25.86
N LEU A 420 5.11 5.03 25.03
CA LEU A 420 3.81 4.52 25.45
C LEU A 420 3.63 3.03 25.13
N SER A 421 4.55 2.45 24.39
CA SER A 421 4.58 1.04 24.00
C SER A 421 5.92 0.41 24.39
N PRO A 422 6.09 -0.94 24.30
CA PRO A 422 7.38 -1.57 24.43
C PRO A 422 8.42 -0.98 23.45
N SER A 423 9.68 -0.88 23.89
CA SER A 423 10.80 -0.34 23.10
C SER A 423 11.30 -1.29 22.00
N THR A 424 10.89 -2.57 22.03
CA THR A 424 11.17 -3.59 21.01
C THR A 424 9.88 -4.10 20.40
N GLY A 425 9.99 -4.71 19.21
CA GLY A 425 8.82 -5.13 18.46
C GLY A 425 8.19 -3.99 17.66
N THR A 426 6.97 -4.21 17.21
CA THR A 426 6.20 -3.25 16.42
C THR A 426 4.90 -2.92 17.11
N ALA A 427 4.73 -1.66 17.50
CA ALA A 427 3.51 -1.09 18.03
C ALA A 427 2.91 -0.07 17.05
N ASP A 428 1.64 -0.23 16.70
CA ASP A 428 0.82 0.74 15.96
C ASP A 428 -0.33 1.20 16.84
N ALA A 429 -0.87 2.40 16.61
CA ALA A 429 -1.94 2.96 17.42
C ALA A 429 -3.04 3.63 16.60
N TRP A 430 -4.27 3.56 17.12
CA TRP A 430 -5.41 4.34 16.70
C TRP A 430 -5.96 5.09 17.90
N PHE A 431 -6.01 6.41 17.80
CA PHE A 431 -6.47 7.28 18.88
C PHE A 431 -7.93 7.67 18.67
N SER A 432 -8.63 7.90 19.78
CA SER A 432 -9.96 8.52 19.74
C SER A 432 -9.86 10.00 19.33
N PRO A 433 -10.96 10.62 18.85
CA PRO A 433 -10.96 12.02 18.38
C PRO A 433 -10.41 13.03 19.39
N THR A 434 -10.69 12.85 20.70
CA THR A 434 -10.14 13.72 21.74
C THR A 434 -8.74 13.30 22.19
N MET A 435 -8.15 12.29 21.59
CA MET A 435 -6.86 11.69 21.98
C MET A 435 -6.84 11.11 23.40
N LYS A 436 -8.00 10.81 23.99
CA LYS A 436 -8.13 10.26 25.34
C LYS A 436 -7.86 8.75 25.41
N TRP A 437 -8.25 8.02 24.38
CA TRP A 437 -8.14 6.58 24.27
C TRP A 437 -7.23 6.20 23.11
N MET A 438 -6.53 5.08 23.29
CA MET A 438 -5.65 4.52 22.27
C MET A 438 -5.90 3.01 22.18
N MET A 439 -6.27 2.53 20.99
CA MET A 439 -6.14 1.11 20.67
C MET A 439 -4.73 0.88 20.15
N MET A 440 -3.97 0.01 20.81
CA MET A 440 -2.62 -0.39 20.40
C MET A 440 -2.65 -1.78 19.81
N ARG A 441 -2.01 -1.97 18.65
CA ARG A 441 -1.62 -3.26 18.10
C ARG A 441 -0.14 -3.46 18.34
N TYR A 442 0.23 -4.50 19.04
CA TYR A 442 1.63 -4.84 19.30
C TYR A 442 1.95 -6.25 18.85
N SER A 443 3.11 -6.43 18.21
CA SER A 443 3.68 -7.75 17.90
C SER A 443 5.21 -7.69 17.90
N ASN A 444 5.84 -8.85 18.01
CA ASN A 444 7.26 -9.07 17.70
C ASN A 444 7.43 -10.44 17.05
N VAL A 445 8.64 -10.82 16.70
CA VAL A 445 8.90 -12.12 16.01
C VAL A 445 8.35 -13.33 16.77
N ASN A 446 8.19 -13.27 18.08
CA ASN A 446 7.70 -14.36 18.94
C ASN A 446 6.23 -14.21 19.39
N THR A 447 5.64 -13.04 19.17
CA THR A 447 4.30 -12.70 19.68
C THR A 447 3.42 -12.25 18.53
N PRO A 448 2.30 -12.94 18.25
CA PRO A 448 1.33 -12.50 17.24
C PRO A 448 0.69 -11.16 17.63
N PRO A 449 0.05 -10.46 16.68
CA PRO A 449 -0.58 -9.17 16.95
C PRO A 449 -1.57 -9.24 18.10
N ARG A 450 -1.33 -8.44 19.12
CA ARG A 450 -2.22 -8.26 20.25
C ARG A 450 -2.83 -6.87 20.21
N TYR A 451 -4.14 -6.80 20.33
CA TYR A 451 -4.92 -5.56 20.31
C TYR A 451 -5.44 -5.23 21.69
N THR A 452 -5.06 -4.08 22.21
CA THR A 452 -5.40 -3.65 23.57
C THR A 452 -5.83 -2.19 23.60
N PHE A 453 -6.83 -1.86 24.44
CA PHE A 453 -7.21 -0.47 24.71
C PHE A 453 -6.47 0.08 25.92
N HIS A 454 -6.04 1.33 25.79
CA HIS A 454 -5.30 2.08 26.82
C HIS A 454 -5.82 3.51 26.95
N THR A 455 -5.51 4.13 28.10
CA THR A 455 -5.51 5.59 28.16
C THR A 455 -4.26 6.11 27.42
N SER A 456 -4.32 7.34 26.89
CA SER A 456 -3.19 7.97 26.20
C SER A 456 -2.32 8.86 27.11
N ALA A 457 -2.53 8.84 28.41
CA ALA A 457 -1.75 9.60 29.39
C ALA A 457 -0.25 9.22 29.35
N ALA A 458 0.61 10.05 29.94
CA ALA A 458 2.05 9.80 30.03
C ALA A 458 2.44 8.48 30.71
N ALA A 459 1.54 7.90 31.50
CA ALA A 459 1.61 6.55 32.05
C ALA A 459 0.32 5.81 31.62
N PRO A 460 0.31 5.17 30.44
CA PRO A 460 -0.89 4.56 29.91
C PRO A 460 -1.37 3.41 30.78
N LYS A 461 -2.67 3.39 31.07
CA LYS A 461 -3.31 2.27 31.77
C LYS A 461 -3.96 1.35 30.73
N SER A 462 -3.62 0.07 30.76
CA SER A 462 -4.34 -0.94 29.99
C SER A 462 -5.74 -1.11 30.56
N LEU A 463 -6.74 -1.06 29.69
CA LEU A 463 -8.17 -1.12 30.03
C LEU A 463 -8.74 -2.51 29.72
N ARG A 464 -8.51 -2.99 28.49
CA ARG A 464 -8.98 -4.30 28.05
C ARG A 464 -8.16 -4.84 26.89
N THR A 465 -8.14 -6.15 26.74
CA THR A 465 -7.70 -6.84 25.55
C THR A 465 -8.89 -7.00 24.60
N VAL A 466 -8.70 -6.66 23.33
CA VAL A 466 -9.69 -6.84 22.26
C VAL A 466 -9.47 -8.20 21.60
N GLU A 467 -8.21 -8.50 21.26
CA GLU A 467 -7.77 -9.75 20.64
C GLU A 467 -6.31 -10.01 21.04
N ASP A 468 -5.98 -11.20 21.44
CA ASP A 468 -4.61 -11.58 21.81
C ASP A 468 -3.97 -12.60 20.86
N ASN A 469 -4.73 -13.15 19.93
CA ASN A 469 -4.31 -14.18 18.99
C ASN A 469 -3.65 -15.41 19.68
N ALA A 470 -4.11 -15.78 20.88
CA ALA A 470 -3.55 -16.88 21.66
C ALA A 470 -3.63 -18.23 20.93
N GLU A 471 -4.71 -18.49 20.19
CA GLU A 471 -4.86 -19.69 19.37
C GLU A 471 -3.83 -19.71 18.23
N VAL A 472 -3.55 -18.57 17.62
CA VAL A 472 -2.52 -18.42 16.58
C VAL A 472 -1.13 -18.67 17.18
N ALA A 473 -0.85 -18.10 18.35
CA ALA A 473 0.41 -18.36 19.07
C ALA A 473 0.62 -19.86 19.33
N SER A 474 -0.43 -20.56 19.78
CA SER A 474 -0.39 -22.01 20.03
C SER A 474 -0.20 -22.81 18.74
N ARG A 475 -0.96 -22.47 17.68
CA ARG A 475 -0.92 -23.16 16.37
C ARG A 475 0.46 -23.10 15.72
N TYR A 476 1.19 -22.03 15.93
CA TYR A 476 2.49 -21.77 15.32
C TYR A 476 3.64 -21.72 16.35
N SER A 477 3.50 -22.45 17.49
CA SER A 477 4.53 -22.49 18.53
C SER A 477 5.87 -23.04 18.02
N ASP A 478 5.84 -24.03 17.14
CA ASP A 478 6.99 -24.82 16.71
C ASP A 478 7.56 -24.41 15.34
N ILE A 479 7.09 -23.30 14.76
CA ILE A 479 7.61 -22.87 13.46
C ILE A 479 8.95 -22.14 13.60
N PRO A 480 9.83 -22.23 12.57
CA PRO A 480 11.06 -21.44 12.51
C PRO A 480 10.76 -19.95 12.61
N ARG A 481 11.55 -19.22 13.41
CA ARG A 481 11.41 -17.77 13.58
C ARG A 481 12.55 -17.03 12.92
N ARG A 482 12.33 -15.74 12.62
CA ARG A 482 13.36 -14.82 12.17
C ARG A 482 14.35 -14.54 13.29
N GLU A 483 15.63 -14.77 13.05
CA GLU A 483 16.74 -14.38 13.93
C GLU A 483 17.38 -13.12 13.32
N PHE A 484 17.29 -11.99 14.02
CA PHE A 484 17.87 -10.74 13.54
C PHE A 484 19.40 -10.74 13.70
N VAL A 485 20.09 -10.35 12.64
CA VAL A 485 21.54 -10.26 12.57
C VAL A 485 21.99 -8.97 11.91
N LYS A 486 23.23 -8.57 12.15
CA LYS A 486 23.90 -7.52 11.39
C LYS A 486 24.90 -8.16 10.44
N ILE A 487 24.77 -7.86 9.16
CA ILE A 487 25.78 -8.23 8.16
C ILE A 487 26.86 -7.18 8.19
N PRO A 488 28.15 -7.56 8.46
CA PRO A 488 29.23 -6.59 8.54
C PRO A 488 29.47 -5.86 7.23
N ALA A 489 29.94 -4.62 7.33
CA ALA A 489 30.39 -3.85 6.16
C ALA A 489 31.43 -4.62 5.35
N SER A 490 31.29 -4.61 4.02
CA SER A 490 32.19 -5.33 3.10
C SER A 490 32.34 -4.58 1.78
N GLY A 491 33.57 -4.25 1.42
CA GLY A 491 33.87 -3.40 0.25
C GLY A 491 33.20 -2.04 0.40
N THR A 492 32.30 -1.67 -0.53
CA THR A 492 31.52 -0.43 -0.47
C THR A 492 30.14 -0.60 0.18
N SER A 493 29.75 -1.85 0.54
CA SER A 493 28.49 -2.11 1.27
C SER A 493 28.66 -1.76 2.73
N PRO A 494 27.74 -0.97 3.35
CA PRO A 494 27.75 -0.68 4.77
C PRO A 494 27.32 -1.91 5.58
N GLU A 495 27.29 -1.78 6.91
CA GLU A 495 26.62 -2.76 7.77
C GLU A 495 25.10 -2.79 7.43
N LEU A 496 24.53 -4.00 7.25
CA LEU A 496 23.13 -4.17 6.87
C LEU A 496 22.33 -4.83 7.99
N ASN A 497 21.08 -4.40 8.15
CA ASN A 497 20.11 -5.15 8.93
C ASN A 497 19.65 -6.36 8.13
N ALA A 498 19.56 -7.52 8.80
CA ALA A 498 19.15 -8.75 8.16
C ALA A 498 18.40 -9.66 9.17
N TYR A 499 17.74 -10.66 8.64
CA TYR A 499 17.27 -11.81 9.43
C TYR A 499 17.59 -13.12 8.73
N ILE A 500 17.67 -14.18 9.53
CA ILE A 500 17.85 -15.56 9.11
C ILE A 500 16.69 -16.39 9.64
N VAL A 501 16.07 -17.21 8.78
CA VAL A 501 15.15 -18.29 9.21
C VAL A 501 15.87 -19.60 8.98
N LYS A 502 16.11 -20.35 10.05
CA LYS A 502 16.80 -21.65 9.99
C LYS A 502 15.85 -22.79 9.77
N PRO A 503 16.29 -23.89 9.14
CA PRO A 503 15.48 -25.10 9.00
C PRO A 503 14.98 -25.66 10.35
N THR A 504 13.86 -26.35 10.32
CA THR A 504 13.36 -27.05 11.50
C THR A 504 13.04 -28.50 11.12
N PRO A 505 13.67 -29.52 11.77
CA PRO A 505 14.70 -29.38 12.80
C PRO A 505 16.04 -28.87 12.23
N PHE A 506 16.76 -28.04 13.02
CA PHE A 506 18.07 -27.53 12.64
C PHE A 506 19.19 -28.44 13.15
N ASP A 507 20.12 -28.77 12.27
CA ASP A 507 21.32 -29.56 12.57
C ASP A 507 22.56 -28.80 12.08
N ALA A 508 23.34 -28.27 13.00
CA ALA A 508 24.51 -27.45 12.71
C ALA A 508 25.64 -28.21 11.97
N SER A 509 25.61 -29.55 11.93
CA SER A 509 26.57 -30.37 11.21
C SER A 509 26.27 -30.50 9.72
N LYS A 510 25.04 -30.16 9.31
CA LYS A 510 24.59 -30.23 7.91
C LYS A 510 24.91 -28.95 7.16
N LYS A 511 24.96 -29.08 5.83
CA LYS A 511 25.04 -27.97 4.88
C LYS A 511 23.69 -27.80 4.19
N TYR A 512 23.09 -26.63 4.31
CA TYR A 512 21.77 -26.32 3.79
C TYR A 512 21.85 -25.42 2.54
N PRO A 513 20.93 -25.58 1.60
CA PRO A 513 20.72 -24.58 0.55
C PRO A 513 20.12 -23.30 1.16
N VAL A 514 20.41 -22.15 0.55
CA VAL A 514 19.92 -20.83 0.97
C VAL A 514 19.06 -20.20 -0.10
N ILE A 515 17.98 -19.54 0.30
CA ILE A 515 17.23 -18.61 -0.53
C ILE A 515 17.43 -17.21 0.06
N MET A 516 18.07 -16.34 -0.72
CA MET A 516 18.16 -14.92 -0.45
C MET A 516 16.83 -14.28 -0.85
N TYR A 517 16.14 -13.64 0.09
CA TYR A 517 14.91 -12.90 -0.14
C TYR A 517 15.16 -11.40 0.03
N GLN A 518 14.55 -10.58 -0.80
CA GLN A 518 14.63 -9.13 -0.71
C GLN A 518 13.49 -8.46 -1.47
N TYR A 519 13.19 -7.21 -1.08
CA TYR A 519 12.38 -6.29 -1.86
C TYR A 519 13.24 -5.13 -2.41
N SER A 520 14.03 -4.48 -1.54
CA SER A 520 15.03 -3.44 -1.84
C SER A 520 14.48 -2.10 -2.37
N GLY A 521 13.19 -1.95 -2.59
CA GLY A 521 12.60 -0.72 -3.13
C GLY A 521 12.85 0.50 -2.22
N PRO A 522 13.00 1.72 -2.78
CA PRO A 522 13.24 2.93 -2.01
C PRO A 522 12.19 3.15 -0.90
N GLY A 523 12.67 3.43 0.32
CA GLY A 523 11.81 3.61 1.50
C GLY A 523 11.17 2.34 2.08
N SER A 524 11.31 1.18 1.43
CA SER A 524 10.76 -0.10 1.91
C SER A 524 11.52 -0.67 3.11
N GLN A 525 10.95 -1.67 3.78
CA GLN A 525 11.62 -2.39 4.87
C GLN A 525 11.05 -3.80 5.04
N GLU A 526 11.92 -4.82 4.88
CA GLU A 526 11.60 -6.22 5.16
C GLU A 526 12.10 -6.69 6.53
N VAL A 527 13.21 -6.16 6.99
CA VAL A 527 13.84 -6.51 8.28
C VAL A 527 13.21 -5.70 9.40
N ARG A 528 12.12 -6.22 9.97
CA ARG A 528 11.32 -5.57 10.99
C ARG A 528 10.92 -6.56 12.09
N ASP A 529 11.04 -6.15 13.36
CA ASP A 529 10.62 -6.98 14.49
C ASP A 529 9.10 -6.99 14.62
N ARG A 530 8.48 -7.93 13.93
CA ARG A 530 7.03 -8.18 13.95
C ARG A 530 6.75 -9.66 13.73
N TRP A 531 5.59 -10.09 14.16
CA TRP A 531 5.08 -11.42 13.86
C TRP A 531 4.96 -11.63 12.34
N THR A 532 5.53 -12.72 11.88
CA THR A 532 5.42 -13.13 10.47
C THR A 532 5.26 -14.63 10.41
N VAL A 533 4.24 -15.07 9.66
CA VAL A 533 4.03 -16.44 9.24
C VAL A 533 3.76 -16.38 7.74
N ASP A 534 4.66 -16.91 6.92
CA ASP A 534 4.54 -16.90 5.46
C ASP A 534 5.29 -18.06 4.81
N TRP A 535 5.43 -18.04 3.50
CA TRP A 535 6.13 -19.02 2.68
C TRP A 535 7.53 -19.35 3.24
N GLU A 536 8.25 -18.37 3.78
CA GLU A 536 9.60 -18.54 4.35
C GLU A 536 9.63 -19.56 5.50
N ASN A 537 8.62 -19.55 6.36
CA ASN A 537 8.52 -20.50 7.46
C ASN A 537 8.28 -21.91 6.93
N TYR A 538 7.42 -22.06 5.91
CA TYR A 538 7.20 -23.36 5.27
C TYR A 538 8.47 -23.88 4.59
N TYR A 539 9.18 -23.06 3.83
CA TYR A 539 10.42 -23.45 3.17
C TYR A 539 11.53 -23.84 4.15
N ALA A 540 11.59 -23.20 5.30
CA ALA A 540 12.50 -23.61 6.36
C ALA A 540 12.15 -25.02 6.89
N THR A 541 10.86 -25.42 7.00
CA THR A 541 10.49 -26.81 7.29
C THR A 541 10.89 -27.78 6.19
N GLN A 542 11.07 -27.30 4.97
CA GLN A 542 11.54 -28.08 3.82
C GLN A 542 13.08 -28.13 3.74
N GLY A 543 13.81 -27.59 4.70
CA GLY A 543 15.26 -27.68 4.77
C GLY A 543 16.02 -26.55 4.08
N TYR A 544 15.38 -25.41 3.82
CA TYR A 544 16.04 -24.19 3.33
C TYR A 544 16.40 -23.25 4.47
N VAL A 545 17.55 -22.60 4.38
CA VAL A 545 17.85 -21.39 5.13
C VAL A 545 17.31 -20.21 4.31
N ILE A 546 16.56 -19.30 4.94
CA ILE A 546 16.11 -18.06 4.31
C ILE A 546 16.93 -16.91 4.91
N VAL A 547 17.48 -16.05 4.08
CA VAL A 547 18.20 -14.84 4.50
C VAL A 547 17.59 -13.64 3.80
N CYS A 548 17.27 -12.61 4.56
CA CYS A 548 16.78 -11.34 4.04
C CYS A 548 17.62 -10.20 4.58
N ALA A 549 17.99 -9.25 3.73
CA ALA A 549 18.73 -8.06 4.12
C ALA A 549 18.16 -6.80 3.48
N ASP A 550 18.03 -5.73 4.28
CA ASP A 550 17.69 -4.39 3.82
C ASP A 550 18.98 -3.62 3.46
N GLY A 551 19.20 -3.43 2.18
CA GLY A 551 20.32 -2.66 1.61
C GLY A 551 20.06 -1.16 1.55
N ARG A 552 21.01 -0.40 0.98
CA ARG A 552 20.86 1.02 0.69
C ARG A 552 19.63 1.26 -0.18
N GLY A 553 19.01 2.42 -0.03
CA GLY A 553 17.71 2.73 -0.61
C GLY A 553 16.53 2.43 0.32
N THR A 554 16.63 1.40 1.17
CA THR A 554 15.55 1.07 2.11
C THR A 554 15.39 2.12 3.22
N GLY A 555 14.24 2.11 3.89
CA GLY A 555 13.81 3.14 4.82
C GLY A 555 14.36 3.04 6.23
N TYR A 556 14.08 4.07 7.02
CA TYR A 556 14.23 4.15 8.49
C TYR A 556 15.69 4.12 9.00
N ARG A 557 16.62 4.53 8.16
CA ARG A 557 18.02 4.73 8.49
C ARG A 557 18.52 6.14 8.12
N GLY A 558 17.59 7.09 8.04
CA GLY A 558 17.81 8.46 7.64
C GLY A 558 17.87 8.67 6.12
N SER A 559 17.83 9.96 5.74
CA SER A 559 17.75 10.37 4.32
C SER A 559 18.98 9.96 3.51
N GLU A 560 20.19 10.05 4.06
CA GLU A 560 21.43 9.70 3.35
C GLU A 560 21.44 8.23 2.89
N PHE A 561 21.01 7.31 3.75
CA PHE A 561 20.93 5.88 3.42
C PHE A 561 19.84 5.60 2.38
N ARG A 562 18.67 6.20 2.56
CA ARG A 562 17.51 6.02 1.69
C ARG A 562 17.70 6.64 0.31
N GLU A 563 18.23 7.87 0.24
CA GLU A 563 18.35 8.64 -1.00
C GLU A 563 19.65 8.32 -1.76
N SER A 564 20.52 7.44 -1.23
CA SER A 564 21.78 7.03 -1.87
C SER A 564 21.56 6.39 -3.26
N VAL A 565 20.37 5.85 -3.53
CA VAL A 565 19.99 5.21 -4.80
C VAL A 565 19.36 6.17 -5.81
N TYR A 566 19.18 7.45 -5.43
CA TYR A 566 18.56 8.46 -6.29
C TYR A 566 19.25 8.55 -7.64
N ARG A 567 18.49 8.48 -8.72
CA ARG A 567 18.88 8.53 -10.14
C ARG A 567 19.66 7.30 -10.65
N ASN A 568 19.87 6.28 -9.82
CA ASN A 568 20.60 5.07 -10.21
C ASN A 568 20.10 3.84 -9.43
N LEU A 569 18.82 3.51 -9.58
CA LEU A 569 18.20 2.35 -8.95
C LEU A 569 18.89 1.04 -9.36
N GLY A 570 18.92 0.06 -8.47
CA GLY A 570 19.46 -1.28 -8.68
C GLY A 570 20.98 -1.39 -8.57
N TYR A 571 21.74 -0.28 -8.58
CA TYR A 571 23.21 -0.35 -8.54
C TYR A 571 23.75 -0.62 -7.12
N LEU A 572 23.38 0.21 -6.16
CA LEU A 572 23.83 0.05 -4.77
C LEU A 572 23.12 -1.10 -4.08
N GLU A 573 21.86 -1.31 -4.39
CA GLU A 573 21.06 -2.42 -3.92
C GLU A 573 21.70 -3.77 -4.31
N THR A 574 22.10 -3.94 -5.57
CA THR A 574 22.78 -5.14 -6.05
C THR A 574 24.12 -5.37 -5.31
N ILE A 575 24.93 -4.33 -5.08
CA ILE A 575 26.17 -4.44 -4.29
C ILE A 575 25.89 -4.97 -2.89
N ASP A 576 24.84 -4.44 -2.25
CA ASP A 576 24.48 -4.81 -0.89
C ASP A 576 23.89 -6.24 -0.84
N GLN A 577 23.04 -6.62 -1.81
CA GLN A 577 22.52 -7.99 -1.91
C GLN A 577 23.60 -9.03 -2.20
N LEU A 578 24.58 -8.71 -3.02
CA LEU A 578 25.78 -9.56 -3.23
C LEU A 578 26.63 -9.68 -1.97
N SER A 579 26.74 -8.60 -1.17
CA SER A 579 27.41 -8.65 0.13
C SER A 579 26.67 -9.56 1.12
N ALA A 580 25.34 -9.46 1.16
CA ALA A 580 24.49 -10.32 1.98
C ALA A 580 24.63 -11.80 1.57
N ALA A 581 24.67 -12.10 0.26
CA ALA A 581 24.83 -13.46 -0.23
C ALA A 581 26.22 -14.04 0.12
N ARG A 582 27.30 -13.24 0.05
CA ARG A 582 28.64 -13.65 0.51
C ARG A 582 28.67 -13.94 2.01
N TYR A 583 27.99 -13.10 2.82
CA TYR A 583 27.84 -13.36 4.24
C TYR A 583 27.10 -14.69 4.48
N ALA A 584 25.96 -14.92 3.81
CA ALA A 584 25.24 -16.17 3.91
C ALA A 584 26.11 -17.39 3.53
N ALA A 585 26.90 -17.28 2.45
CA ALA A 585 27.84 -18.32 2.01
C ALA A 585 28.92 -18.62 3.05
N SER A 586 29.28 -17.70 3.91
CA SER A 586 30.29 -17.86 4.98
C SER A 586 29.78 -18.59 6.22
N LEU A 587 28.46 -18.75 6.36
CA LEU A 587 27.87 -19.40 7.52
C LEU A 587 28.22 -20.89 7.55
N PRO A 588 28.61 -21.44 8.71
CA PRO A 588 29.17 -22.79 8.81
C PRO A 588 28.17 -23.90 8.39
N TYR A 589 26.90 -23.63 8.41
CA TYR A 589 25.82 -24.57 8.04
C TYR A 589 25.25 -24.31 6.62
N VAL A 590 25.83 -23.41 5.85
CA VAL A 590 25.40 -23.09 4.46
C VAL A 590 26.26 -23.82 3.46
N ASP A 591 25.66 -24.30 2.37
CA ASP A 591 26.35 -24.77 1.18
C ASP A 591 26.49 -23.60 0.18
N PRO A 592 27.69 -23.04 -0.01
CA PRO A 592 27.90 -21.89 -0.87
C PRO A 592 27.64 -22.17 -2.37
N SER A 593 27.55 -23.43 -2.78
CA SER A 593 27.21 -23.82 -4.16
C SER A 593 25.70 -23.91 -4.42
N ARG A 594 24.86 -23.75 -3.37
CA ARG A 594 23.41 -23.91 -3.43
C ARG A 594 22.69 -22.68 -2.89
N ILE A 595 22.97 -21.53 -3.50
CA ILE A 595 22.35 -20.23 -3.15
C ILE A 595 21.36 -19.85 -4.26
N GLY A 596 20.11 -19.62 -3.87
CA GLY A 596 19.07 -19.06 -4.72
C GLY A 596 18.69 -17.65 -4.33
N MET A 597 17.94 -16.95 -5.19
CA MET A 597 17.40 -15.62 -4.92
C MET A 597 15.94 -15.53 -5.31
N PHE A 598 15.16 -14.78 -4.54
CA PHE A 598 13.74 -14.52 -4.80
C PHE A 598 13.39 -13.08 -4.50
N GLY A 599 12.57 -12.49 -5.38
CA GLY A 599 11.93 -11.21 -5.15
C GLY A 599 10.70 -11.02 -6.02
N TRP A 600 9.80 -10.14 -5.56
CA TRP A 600 8.53 -9.80 -6.20
C TRP A 600 8.48 -8.30 -6.50
N SER A 601 7.93 -7.88 -7.65
CA SER A 601 7.80 -6.46 -8.03
C SER A 601 9.18 -5.78 -8.13
N TYR A 602 9.46 -4.77 -7.33
CA TYR A 602 10.81 -4.21 -7.19
C TYR A 602 11.83 -5.30 -6.80
N GLY A 603 11.45 -6.24 -5.92
CA GLY A 603 12.30 -7.38 -5.58
C GLY A 603 12.54 -8.31 -6.78
N GLY A 604 11.56 -8.45 -7.67
CA GLY A 604 11.75 -9.13 -8.96
C GLY A 604 12.75 -8.41 -9.85
N TYR A 605 12.65 -7.09 -9.94
CA TYR A 605 13.62 -6.22 -10.60
C TYR A 605 15.02 -6.40 -10.03
N GLU A 606 15.18 -6.30 -8.72
CA GLU A 606 16.47 -6.46 -8.04
C GLU A 606 17.03 -7.88 -8.18
N THR A 607 16.16 -8.90 -8.25
CA THR A 607 16.57 -10.26 -8.59
C THR A 607 17.21 -10.31 -9.98
N LEU A 608 16.60 -9.68 -10.98
CA LEU A 608 17.15 -9.63 -12.35
C LEU A 608 18.47 -8.85 -12.40
N MET A 609 18.61 -7.74 -11.68
CA MET A 609 19.84 -6.97 -11.56
C MET A 609 20.94 -7.81 -10.89
N SER A 610 20.63 -8.49 -9.80
CA SER A 610 21.57 -9.29 -9.02
C SER A 610 22.09 -10.52 -9.79
N VAL A 611 21.24 -11.24 -10.55
CA VAL A 611 21.70 -12.41 -11.34
C VAL A 611 22.48 -12.02 -12.59
N ALA A 612 22.34 -10.78 -13.06
CA ALA A 612 23.14 -10.22 -14.13
C ALA A 612 24.48 -9.63 -13.66
N ALA A 613 24.67 -9.45 -12.35
CA ALA A 613 25.89 -8.89 -11.81
C ALA A 613 27.06 -9.86 -11.92
N LYS A 614 28.24 -9.32 -12.31
CA LYS A 614 29.44 -10.12 -12.48
C LYS A 614 29.88 -10.80 -11.19
N GLY A 615 30.06 -12.12 -11.23
CA GLY A 615 30.50 -12.92 -10.09
C GLY A 615 29.39 -13.11 -9.04
N ASN A 616 28.12 -13.01 -9.42
CA ASN A 616 27.01 -13.35 -8.55
C ASN A 616 27.09 -14.83 -8.11
N PRO A 617 26.69 -15.16 -6.87
CA PRO A 617 26.74 -16.52 -6.33
C PRO A 617 25.48 -17.34 -6.59
N TYR A 618 24.47 -16.75 -7.26
CA TYR A 618 23.14 -17.38 -7.35
C TYR A 618 23.12 -18.49 -8.41
N LYS A 619 22.80 -19.69 -7.97
CA LYS A 619 22.60 -20.88 -8.83
C LYS A 619 21.25 -20.83 -9.54
N ALA A 620 20.22 -20.43 -8.82
CA ALA A 620 18.85 -20.28 -9.30
C ALA A 620 18.20 -19.02 -8.77
N ALA A 621 17.29 -18.44 -9.53
CA ALA A 621 16.54 -17.27 -9.12
C ALA A 621 15.08 -17.31 -9.58
N VAL A 622 14.20 -16.69 -8.81
CA VAL A 622 12.79 -16.52 -9.13
C VAL A 622 12.44 -15.04 -9.06
N ALA A 623 12.02 -14.48 -10.18
CA ALA A 623 11.57 -13.10 -10.29
C ALA A 623 10.05 -13.07 -10.57
N VAL A 624 9.27 -12.50 -9.67
CA VAL A 624 7.81 -12.43 -9.83
C VAL A 624 7.41 -11.00 -10.18
N ALA A 625 6.66 -10.83 -11.27
CA ALA A 625 6.17 -9.54 -11.78
C ALA A 625 7.26 -8.45 -11.78
N PRO A 626 8.43 -8.68 -12.39
CA PRO A 626 9.57 -7.79 -12.31
C PRO A 626 9.40 -6.56 -13.21
N VAL A 627 9.83 -5.37 -12.73
CA VAL A 627 10.18 -4.27 -13.62
C VAL A 627 11.48 -4.67 -14.36
N THR A 628 11.55 -4.39 -15.65
CA THR A 628 12.71 -4.74 -16.49
C THR A 628 13.37 -3.53 -17.17
N ASP A 629 12.63 -2.42 -17.17
CA ASP A 629 13.11 -1.11 -17.56
C ASP A 629 12.18 -0.06 -16.92
N TRP A 630 12.72 0.90 -16.20
CA TRP A 630 11.93 1.95 -15.54
C TRP A 630 11.16 2.86 -16.52
N ARG A 631 11.50 2.84 -17.80
CA ARG A 631 10.73 3.50 -18.86
C ARG A 631 9.37 2.83 -19.13
N TYR A 632 9.13 1.62 -18.63
CA TYR A 632 7.87 0.90 -18.73
C TYR A 632 6.99 1.05 -17.49
N TYR A 633 7.49 1.74 -16.49
CA TYR A 633 6.75 1.97 -15.25
C TYR A 633 6.18 3.39 -15.20
N ASP A 634 5.23 3.64 -14.29
CA ASP A 634 4.51 4.91 -14.24
C ASP A 634 5.40 6.12 -13.93
N THR A 635 4.90 7.31 -14.33
CA THR A 635 5.64 8.57 -14.18
C THR A 635 5.90 8.93 -12.74
N VAL A 636 4.91 8.81 -11.83
CA VAL A 636 5.04 9.30 -10.46
C VAL A 636 6.10 8.50 -9.71
N TYR A 637 6.04 7.17 -9.76
CA TYR A 637 7.04 6.32 -9.11
C TYR A 637 8.41 6.44 -9.79
N ALA A 638 8.48 6.18 -11.09
CA ALA A 638 9.77 6.14 -11.79
C ALA A 638 10.50 7.48 -11.75
N GLU A 639 9.79 8.60 -11.99
CA GLU A 639 10.41 9.92 -12.04
C GLU A 639 10.74 10.47 -10.63
N ARG A 640 10.03 10.05 -9.59
CA ARG A 640 10.40 10.36 -8.20
C ARG A 640 11.83 9.95 -7.88
N TYR A 641 12.25 8.78 -8.33
CA TYR A 641 13.55 8.22 -8.01
C TYR A 641 14.58 8.38 -9.11
N MET A 642 14.14 8.47 -10.36
CA MET A 642 15.02 8.46 -11.54
C MET A 642 15.01 9.76 -12.35
N LEU A 643 14.11 10.73 -12.06
CA LEU A 643 13.76 11.85 -12.93
C LEU A 643 13.17 11.35 -14.26
N THR A 644 12.93 12.25 -15.23
CA THR A 644 12.48 11.80 -16.55
C THR A 644 13.61 11.09 -17.32
N PRO A 645 13.29 10.18 -18.26
CA PRO A 645 14.29 9.54 -19.12
C PRO A 645 15.20 10.51 -19.88
N THR A 646 14.70 11.69 -20.22
CA THR A 646 15.49 12.74 -20.88
C THR A 646 16.48 13.41 -19.93
N GLN A 647 16.10 13.65 -18.68
CA GLN A 647 16.98 14.25 -17.67
C GLN A 647 18.06 13.29 -17.16
N ASN A 648 17.81 11.97 -17.23
CA ASN A 648 18.67 10.95 -16.66
C ASN A 648 18.83 9.70 -17.57
N GLU A 649 19.13 9.89 -18.85
CA GLU A 649 19.24 8.78 -19.82
C GLU A 649 20.25 7.70 -19.39
N ALA A 650 21.40 8.12 -18.84
CA ALA A 650 22.42 7.19 -18.38
C ALA A 650 21.95 6.32 -17.21
N GLY A 651 21.23 6.91 -16.24
CA GLY A 651 20.65 6.18 -15.11
C GLY A 651 19.61 5.16 -15.57
N TYR A 652 18.66 5.53 -16.43
CA TYR A 652 17.70 4.59 -16.99
C TYR A 652 18.36 3.44 -17.74
N ARG A 653 19.46 3.70 -18.46
CA ARG A 653 20.21 2.67 -19.19
C ARG A 653 20.88 1.69 -18.23
N SER A 654 21.57 2.18 -17.19
CA SER A 654 22.28 1.34 -16.22
C SER A 654 21.34 0.57 -15.30
N SER A 655 20.18 1.14 -15.00
CA SER A 655 19.16 0.56 -14.11
C SER A 655 18.23 -0.44 -14.80
N ALA A 656 18.40 -0.73 -16.09
CA ALA A 656 17.51 -1.60 -16.86
C ALA A 656 18.09 -3.02 -16.98
N PRO A 657 17.49 -4.04 -16.31
CA PRO A 657 17.88 -5.45 -16.47
C PRO A 657 17.94 -5.92 -17.91
N VAL A 658 17.07 -5.41 -18.79
CA VAL A 658 17.07 -5.72 -20.23
C VAL A 658 18.40 -5.40 -20.93
N ASN A 659 19.23 -4.53 -20.36
CA ASN A 659 20.54 -4.16 -20.90
C ASN A 659 21.69 -4.96 -20.28
N ASN A 660 21.45 -5.72 -19.20
CA ASN A 660 22.50 -6.37 -18.40
C ASN A 660 22.47 -7.90 -18.51
N ILE A 661 22.00 -8.44 -19.62
CA ILE A 661 21.77 -9.89 -19.82
C ILE A 661 23.07 -10.68 -20.04
N ALA A 662 24.14 -10.04 -20.54
CA ALA A 662 25.33 -10.73 -21.03
C ALA A 662 26.01 -11.63 -19.96
N ASP A 663 26.10 -11.17 -18.73
CA ASP A 663 26.72 -11.88 -17.61
C ASP A 663 25.82 -12.82 -16.82
N MET A 664 24.53 -12.92 -17.18
CA MET A 664 23.58 -13.80 -16.50
C MET A 664 23.94 -15.28 -16.74
N ASN A 665 24.20 -16.02 -15.66
CA ASN A 665 24.53 -17.43 -15.67
C ASN A 665 23.66 -18.29 -14.75
N SER A 666 22.76 -17.67 -13.98
CA SER A 666 21.85 -18.33 -13.06
C SER A 666 20.69 -19.00 -13.82
N ARG A 667 20.17 -20.09 -13.30
CA ARG A 667 18.86 -20.61 -13.73
C ARG A 667 17.78 -19.60 -13.28
N LEU A 668 16.93 -19.15 -14.19
CA LEU A 668 15.94 -18.10 -13.93
C LEU A 668 14.53 -18.58 -14.24
N LEU A 669 13.63 -18.41 -13.28
CA LEU A 669 12.17 -18.52 -13.47
C LEU A 669 11.55 -17.13 -13.34
N ILE A 670 10.78 -16.71 -14.35
CA ILE A 670 9.94 -15.50 -14.28
C ILE A 670 8.48 -15.95 -14.13
N MET A 671 7.77 -15.35 -13.18
CA MET A 671 6.33 -15.56 -12.99
C MET A 671 5.60 -14.24 -13.08
N HIS A 672 4.45 -14.19 -13.80
CA HIS A 672 3.74 -12.92 -14.02
C HIS A 672 2.24 -13.15 -14.27
N GLY A 673 1.40 -12.24 -13.77
CA GLY A 673 -0.02 -12.17 -14.09
C GLY A 673 -0.24 -11.48 -15.45
N THR A 674 -1.13 -12.01 -16.28
CA THR A 674 -1.36 -11.42 -17.63
C THR A 674 -2.21 -10.14 -17.58
N ALA A 675 -2.94 -9.91 -16.48
CA ALA A 675 -3.75 -8.72 -16.25
C ALA A 675 -3.12 -7.82 -15.15
N ASP A 676 -1.78 -7.83 -15.05
CA ASP A 676 -1.05 -6.94 -14.15
C ASP A 676 -1.17 -5.50 -14.65
N ASP A 677 -1.94 -4.70 -13.90
CA ASP A 677 -2.23 -3.30 -14.19
C ASP A 677 -1.23 -2.33 -13.55
N ASN A 678 -0.25 -2.86 -12.79
CA ASN A 678 0.81 -2.11 -12.11
C ASN A 678 2.15 -2.27 -12.83
N VAL A 679 2.76 -3.46 -12.76
CA VAL A 679 3.92 -3.83 -13.57
C VAL A 679 3.43 -4.63 -14.77
N HIS A 680 3.24 -3.99 -15.88
CA HIS A 680 2.68 -4.61 -17.06
C HIS A 680 3.45 -5.86 -17.51
N PHE A 681 2.72 -6.88 -17.96
CA PHE A 681 3.27 -8.12 -18.49
C PHE A 681 4.28 -7.91 -19.64
N SER A 682 4.18 -6.79 -20.36
CA SER A 682 5.14 -6.36 -21.38
C SER A 682 6.58 -6.28 -20.86
N ASN A 683 6.80 -5.95 -19.56
CA ASN A 683 8.13 -6.01 -18.94
C ASN A 683 8.78 -7.39 -19.11
N THR A 684 8.04 -8.45 -18.78
CA THR A 684 8.50 -9.83 -18.94
C THR A 684 8.74 -10.20 -20.41
N VAL A 685 7.83 -9.81 -21.30
CA VAL A 685 7.94 -10.10 -22.74
C VAL A 685 9.19 -9.46 -23.33
N GLU A 686 9.45 -8.19 -23.03
CA GLU A 686 10.66 -7.48 -23.52
C GLU A 686 11.94 -8.07 -22.95
N TYR A 687 11.96 -8.46 -21.68
CA TYR A 687 13.11 -9.12 -21.07
C TYR A 687 13.44 -10.45 -21.76
N ILE A 688 12.40 -11.28 -22.00
CA ILE A 688 12.55 -12.56 -22.72
C ILE A 688 13.03 -12.31 -24.15
N SER A 689 12.51 -11.31 -24.86
CA SER A 689 12.96 -10.96 -26.20
C SER A 689 14.47 -10.64 -26.23
N ARG A 690 14.97 -9.93 -25.23
CA ARG A 690 16.41 -9.62 -25.09
C ARG A 690 17.24 -10.86 -24.75
N LEU A 691 16.72 -11.76 -23.88
CA LEU A 691 17.36 -13.04 -23.60
C LEU A 691 17.53 -13.85 -24.87
N LEU A 692 16.49 -14.01 -25.66
CA LEU A 692 16.49 -14.77 -26.92
C LEU A 692 17.49 -14.16 -27.92
N ALA A 693 17.54 -12.82 -28.04
CA ALA A 693 18.51 -12.13 -28.89
C ALA A 693 19.97 -12.37 -28.43
N ALA A 694 20.19 -12.61 -27.14
CA ALA A 694 21.49 -12.97 -26.57
C ALA A 694 21.78 -14.48 -26.58
N GLY A 695 20.91 -15.32 -27.18
CA GLY A 695 21.03 -16.77 -27.19
C GLY A 695 20.85 -17.43 -25.83
N LYS A 696 20.14 -16.79 -24.90
CA LYS A 696 19.87 -17.26 -23.55
C LYS A 696 18.40 -17.60 -23.35
N PHE A 697 18.12 -18.45 -22.36
CA PHE A 697 16.76 -18.90 -22.03
C PHE A 697 16.48 -18.70 -20.55
N CYS A 698 15.21 -18.53 -20.20
CA CYS A 698 14.69 -18.64 -18.85
C CYS A 698 13.41 -19.50 -18.86
N ASP A 699 13.08 -20.04 -17.71
CA ASP A 699 11.75 -20.64 -17.49
C ASP A 699 10.75 -19.52 -17.24
N MET A 700 9.51 -19.70 -17.69
CA MET A 700 8.41 -18.74 -17.47
C MET A 700 7.16 -19.48 -17.02
N PHE A 701 6.40 -18.87 -16.11
CA PHE A 701 5.07 -19.30 -15.74
C PHE A 701 4.12 -18.12 -15.67
N ILE A 702 3.02 -18.17 -16.42
CA ILE A 702 2.02 -17.10 -16.46
C ILE A 702 0.78 -17.46 -15.64
N PHE A 703 0.15 -16.43 -15.05
CA PHE A 703 -1.11 -16.54 -14.34
C PHE A 703 -2.17 -15.74 -15.11
N PRO A 704 -3.04 -16.43 -15.90
CA PRO A 704 -4.04 -15.76 -16.72
C PRO A 704 -5.00 -14.91 -15.88
N ASN A 705 -5.31 -13.70 -16.35
CA ASN A 705 -6.19 -12.71 -15.72
C ASN A 705 -5.80 -12.27 -14.31
N GLN A 706 -4.67 -12.74 -13.77
CA GLN A 706 -4.21 -12.29 -12.46
C GLN A 706 -3.53 -10.92 -12.56
N ASN A 707 -3.83 -10.06 -11.58
CA ASN A 707 -3.21 -8.76 -11.38
C ASN A 707 -1.83 -8.89 -10.70
N HIS A 708 -1.25 -7.74 -10.31
CA HIS A 708 0.08 -7.69 -9.66
C HIS A 708 0.20 -8.53 -8.39
N SER A 709 -0.89 -8.75 -7.67
CA SER A 709 -0.90 -9.51 -6.42
C SER A 709 -0.94 -11.03 -6.63
N ILE A 710 -1.39 -11.52 -7.77
CA ILE A 710 -1.60 -12.95 -8.09
C ILE A 710 -2.24 -13.68 -6.90
N ARG A 711 -3.48 -13.34 -6.58
CA ARG A 711 -4.08 -13.76 -5.30
C ARG A 711 -5.34 -14.62 -5.46
N ASP A 712 -6.12 -14.37 -6.51
CA ASP A 712 -7.44 -14.95 -6.64
C ASP A 712 -7.41 -16.45 -6.90
N CYS A 713 -8.43 -17.21 -6.47
CA CYS A 713 -8.57 -18.65 -6.65
C CYS A 713 -7.33 -19.49 -6.28
N ASP A 714 -6.77 -19.23 -5.11
CA ASP A 714 -5.59 -19.95 -4.61
C ASP A 714 -4.31 -19.75 -5.44
N MET A 715 -4.29 -18.80 -6.40
CA MET A 715 -3.12 -18.57 -7.26
C MET A 715 -1.88 -18.19 -6.46
N ARG A 716 -2.03 -17.50 -5.30
CA ARG A 716 -0.91 -17.22 -4.41
C ARG A 716 -0.22 -18.49 -3.92
N LEU A 717 -0.98 -19.52 -3.60
CA LEU A 717 -0.44 -20.82 -3.22
C LEU A 717 0.30 -21.49 -4.38
N MET A 718 -0.23 -21.35 -5.60
CA MET A 718 0.42 -21.89 -6.81
C MET A 718 1.76 -21.18 -7.09
N VAL A 719 1.85 -19.84 -6.88
CA VAL A 719 3.12 -19.11 -6.99
C VAL A 719 4.19 -19.72 -6.10
N TYR A 720 3.91 -19.86 -4.81
CA TYR A 720 4.89 -20.39 -3.88
C TYR A 720 5.15 -21.89 -4.08
N SER A 721 4.16 -22.68 -4.46
CA SER A 721 4.36 -24.09 -4.78
C SER A 721 5.29 -24.27 -5.99
N ARG A 722 5.09 -23.48 -7.06
CA ARG A 722 5.94 -23.51 -8.26
C ARG A 722 7.36 -23.01 -7.95
N MET A 723 7.50 -22.00 -7.11
CA MET A 723 8.79 -21.49 -6.67
C MET A 723 9.57 -22.56 -5.87
N LEU A 724 8.91 -23.23 -4.92
CA LEU A 724 9.54 -24.30 -4.14
C LEU A 724 10.03 -25.44 -5.03
N ASP A 725 9.19 -25.88 -5.97
CA ASP A 725 9.55 -26.91 -6.93
C ASP A 725 10.77 -26.50 -7.76
N TYR A 726 10.80 -25.27 -8.24
CA TYR A 726 11.93 -24.74 -9.00
C TYR A 726 13.23 -24.75 -8.20
N PHE A 727 13.21 -24.31 -6.95
CA PHE A 727 14.38 -24.37 -6.08
C PHE A 727 14.78 -25.80 -5.75
N ASN A 728 13.84 -26.73 -5.56
CA ASN A 728 14.13 -28.14 -5.35
C ASN A 728 14.86 -28.76 -6.54
N GLN A 729 14.49 -28.42 -7.76
CA GLN A 729 15.13 -28.92 -8.99
C GLN A 729 16.54 -28.35 -9.20
N ASN A 730 16.83 -27.16 -8.72
CA ASN A 730 18.07 -26.44 -9.05
C ASN A 730 19.03 -26.25 -7.88
N LEU A 731 18.59 -26.42 -6.63
CA LEU A 731 19.41 -26.23 -5.41
C LEU A 731 19.58 -27.50 -4.56
N ARG A 732 18.90 -28.62 -4.90
CA ARG A 732 19.03 -29.90 -4.17
C ARG A 732 19.88 -30.89 -4.89
#